data_0f700b5cbf2740ebaa2a4a7ceeaea814
#
_entry.id   0f700b5cbf2740ebaa2a4a7ceeaea814
#
_cell.length_a   1.000
_cell.length_b   1.000
_cell.length_c   1.000
_cell.angle_alpha   90.00
_cell.angle_beta   90.00
_cell.angle_gamma   90.00
#
_symmetry.space_group_name_H-M   'P 1'
#
loop_
_entity.id
_entity.type
_entity.pdbx_description
1 polymer ?
#
loop_
_entity_poly.entity_id
_entity_poly.type
_entity_poly.pdbx_seq_one_letter_code
_entity_poly.pdbx_strand_id
1 'polypeptide(L)'
;MNLSAPPARRPIFALGLLATALAASFSANAQTSSVRGGVTSLEEIRVLPSAKEAVKQAPGVSTITAKDIEKRPPANDLSELIRTMPGVNLTGNSPSGSYGNSRQIDLRGMGPENTLILIDGKPVSSRDSIRMGRDGERNTRGDSNWVPVNAIERIEVLRGPAASRYGSGAAGGVVNIITKAPTDTFSGSVTAYGLIPEDSNYGSTRRTGFNLSGPIADKLSFRVYGNIAKTDADKPALNSQASGMEVNETTVPPAGREGVRNKDINGLVRLDINRDHRLELEGSFSRQGNIYAGERLFSRSTSTIASLAEEGAETNIMYRRAGSLSHYGDYGQGRTSRLTFAYEGTTNSRLNEGLAGSVEGSISNPGAGSVSELRSLNISGEYNTPLQIADKHVLMTVGFEHRDQSLDDDYATRSGQSINNNTDSKSKARTTAAFVEGNIELTEALTVTPGVRFDHHSKFGDNWSPSLNASYFITDNITLKGGIARAFKAPNLYQSNPNYLYQTRGNGCPYDPVTGQRVSGPCYIFGNDNLSPERSINKEIGLAYDNAGWAAGLTYFQNDYSNKIVADMGDQTIPDAVYIGGSLVRPFQWVNSGKAVIRGLEGNLTIPILGENGDTLSLSNNLTYMITNKSKETNQPLTVIPRYTLNSTLDWRVNDRLSMLATATLYGKQKPRSHNLSNNSEVKGDGLRERGSYAIFGLSGAYQVTKSTNIRLGVNNLFDKRLYREDSGSGQGANTYNEPGRQYYATLTASF
;
A
#
# COMPACT_ATOMS: atom_id res chain seq x y z
N MET A 1 9.01 -30.67 43.71
CA MET A 1 7.54 -30.77 43.71
C MET A 1 7.06 -30.50 42.31
N ASN A 2 6.71 -31.59 41.61
CA ASN A 2 6.24 -31.55 40.25
C ASN A 2 4.75 -31.16 40.22
N LEU A 3 4.40 -30.14 39.46
CA LEU A 3 3.03 -29.89 39.05
C LEU A 3 2.97 -29.90 37.52
N SER A 4 2.52 -31.03 37.01
CA SER A 4 2.22 -31.26 35.59
C SER A 4 0.93 -30.53 35.22
N ALA A 5 0.98 -29.69 34.15
CA ALA A 5 -0.18 -29.09 33.52
C ALA A 5 -0.86 -30.10 32.57
N PRO A 6 -2.20 -30.11 32.49
CA PRO A 6 -2.92 -31.03 31.61
C PRO A 6 -2.92 -30.55 30.16
N PRO A 7 -3.05 -31.43 29.15
CA PRO A 7 -2.97 -31.08 27.74
C PRO A 7 -4.23 -30.28 27.29
N ALA A 8 -4.00 -29.21 26.56
CA ALA A 8 -5.02 -28.37 26.00
C ALA A 8 -5.86 -29.10 24.93
N ARG A 9 -7.11 -29.36 25.22
CA ARG A 9 -8.11 -29.85 24.25
C ARG A 9 -8.42 -28.75 23.23
N ARG A 10 -8.28 -29.04 21.97
CA ARG A 10 -8.69 -28.18 20.83
C ARG A 10 -10.23 -28.03 20.82
N PRO A 11 -10.80 -26.83 20.81
CA PRO A 11 -12.23 -26.67 20.58
C PRO A 11 -12.53 -26.59 19.08
N ILE A 12 -13.01 -27.68 18.50
CA ILE A 12 -13.47 -27.75 17.09
C ILE A 12 -14.97 -27.38 16.96
N PHE A 13 -15.70 -27.05 18.05
CA PHE A 13 -17.15 -26.95 18.03
C PHE A 13 -17.73 -25.61 18.53
N ALA A 14 -17.22 -24.46 18.09
CA ALA A 14 -17.84 -23.18 18.48
C ALA A 14 -18.37 -22.31 17.33
N LEU A 15 -18.14 -22.68 16.06
CA LEU A 15 -18.63 -21.90 14.90
C LEU A 15 -20.05 -22.31 14.41
N GLY A 16 -20.54 -23.48 14.79
CA GLY A 16 -21.85 -23.97 14.34
C GLY A 16 -23.06 -23.37 15.07
N LEU A 17 -22.88 -22.88 16.28
CA LEU A 17 -24.03 -22.44 17.13
C LEU A 17 -24.37 -20.94 17.01
N LEU A 18 -23.46 -20.10 16.50
CA LEU A 18 -23.80 -18.69 16.27
C LEU A 18 -24.57 -18.45 14.95
N ALA A 19 -24.39 -19.30 13.96
CA ALA A 19 -25.11 -19.20 12.68
C ALA A 19 -26.59 -19.62 12.79
N THR A 20 -26.91 -20.53 13.70
CA THR A 20 -28.29 -21.01 13.91
C THR A 20 -29.14 -20.11 14.80
N ALA A 21 -28.53 -19.33 15.69
CA ALA A 21 -29.25 -18.40 16.56
C ALA A 21 -29.72 -17.10 15.85
N LEU A 22 -29.04 -16.70 14.77
CA LEU A 22 -29.39 -15.50 13.99
C LEU A 22 -30.43 -15.76 12.89
N ALA A 23 -30.63 -17.00 12.48
CA ALA A 23 -31.63 -17.36 11.46
C ALA A 23 -33.09 -17.49 12.01
N ALA A 24 -33.25 -17.52 13.31
CA ALA A 24 -34.60 -17.79 13.94
C ALA A 24 -35.35 -16.52 14.39
N SER A 25 -34.83 -15.32 14.22
CA SER A 25 -35.39 -14.12 14.88
C SER A 25 -35.97 -13.04 13.95
N PHE A 26 -35.99 -13.20 12.64
CA PHE A 26 -36.47 -12.14 11.74
C PHE A 26 -37.47 -12.66 10.69
N SER A 27 -38.70 -12.87 11.13
CA SER A 27 -39.86 -12.89 10.24
C SER A 27 -40.62 -11.59 10.47
N ALA A 28 -40.25 -10.51 9.85
CA ALA A 28 -41.01 -9.27 9.81
C ALA A 28 -41.56 -9.04 8.40
N ASN A 29 -42.83 -8.91 8.29
CA ASN A 29 -43.62 -8.69 7.08
C ASN A 29 -43.20 -7.41 6.35
N ALA A 30 -42.71 -7.54 5.13
CA ALA A 30 -42.57 -6.42 4.21
C ALA A 30 -43.84 -6.35 3.32
N GLN A 31 -44.65 -5.35 3.53
CA GLN A 31 -45.75 -4.99 2.61
C GLN A 31 -45.12 -4.24 1.40
N THR A 32 -45.30 -4.81 0.23
CA THR A 32 -44.95 -4.20 -1.05
C THR A 32 -46.03 -3.20 -1.47
N SER A 33 -45.73 -1.92 -1.47
CA SER A 33 -46.51 -0.91 -2.19
C SER A 33 -45.81 -0.58 -3.53
N SER A 34 -46.41 -0.99 -4.64
CA SER A 34 -46.01 -0.65 -5.97
C SER A 34 -46.45 0.78 -6.32
N VAL A 35 -45.54 1.72 -6.44
CA VAL A 35 -45.81 3.02 -7.05
C VAL A 35 -45.23 3.00 -8.48
N ARG A 36 -46.11 2.97 -9.48
CA ARG A 36 -45.78 3.30 -10.86
C ARG A 36 -45.66 4.82 -10.97
N GLY A 37 -44.44 5.34 -11.10
CA GLY A 37 -44.18 6.73 -11.46
C GLY A 37 -43.48 6.78 -12.82
N GLY A 38 -44.08 7.50 -13.77
CA GLY A 38 -43.53 7.68 -15.11
C GLY A 38 -42.19 8.38 -15.10
N VAL A 39 -41.26 7.83 -15.85
CA VAL A 39 -39.95 8.44 -16.08
C VAL A 39 -40.14 9.59 -17.08
N THR A 40 -40.15 10.82 -16.59
CA THR A 40 -39.91 12.01 -17.42
C THR A 40 -38.42 12.06 -17.67
N SER A 41 -37.99 11.94 -18.92
CA SER A 41 -36.60 12.17 -19.32
C SER A 41 -36.26 13.64 -19.06
N LEU A 42 -35.56 13.90 -17.97
CA LEU A 42 -34.85 15.17 -17.78
C LEU A 42 -33.70 15.20 -18.78
N GLU A 43 -33.60 16.27 -19.56
CA GLU A 43 -32.40 16.55 -20.35
C GLU A 43 -31.18 16.43 -19.42
N GLU A 44 -30.24 15.59 -19.81
CA GLU A 44 -29.01 15.33 -19.08
C GLU A 44 -28.18 16.63 -19.08
N ILE A 45 -28.29 17.41 -18.00
CA ILE A 45 -27.42 18.57 -17.79
C ILE A 45 -26.02 18.02 -17.67
N ARG A 46 -25.21 18.18 -18.72
CA ARG A 46 -23.80 17.80 -18.75
C ARG A 46 -23.04 18.69 -17.77
N VAL A 47 -22.93 18.27 -16.53
CA VAL A 47 -22.13 18.96 -15.51
C VAL A 47 -20.67 18.55 -15.74
N LEU A 48 -19.81 19.52 -16.01
CA LEU A 48 -18.35 19.31 -16.07
C LEU A 48 -17.86 18.68 -14.77
N PRO A 49 -17.11 17.55 -14.83
CA PRO A 49 -16.54 16.96 -13.64
C PRO A 49 -15.47 17.90 -13.05
N SER A 50 -15.31 17.88 -11.72
CA SER A 50 -14.20 18.59 -11.06
C SER A 50 -12.86 18.12 -11.61
N ALA A 51 -11.79 18.91 -11.44
CA ALA A 51 -10.44 18.51 -11.85
C ALA A 51 -10.05 17.15 -11.24
N LYS A 52 -10.48 16.88 -10.01
CA LYS A 52 -10.30 15.61 -9.33
C LYS A 52 -11.00 14.44 -10.04
N GLU A 53 -12.23 14.63 -10.49
CA GLU A 53 -12.97 13.60 -11.23
C GLU A 53 -12.45 13.46 -12.68
N ALA A 54 -12.07 14.56 -13.32
CA ALA A 54 -11.45 14.52 -14.64
C ALA A 54 -10.11 13.77 -14.63
N VAL A 55 -9.30 13.94 -13.60
CA VAL A 55 -8.03 13.22 -13.42
C VAL A 55 -8.25 11.72 -13.23
N LYS A 56 -9.37 11.28 -12.65
CA LYS A 56 -9.70 9.85 -12.56
C LYS A 56 -9.91 9.18 -13.93
N GLN A 57 -10.13 9.94 -14.97
CA GLN A 57 -10.18 9.45 -16.35
C GLN A 57 -8.81 9.45 -17.03
N ALA A 58 -7.75 9.88 -16.36
CA ALA A 58 -6.39 9.84 -16.89
C ALA A 58 -5.92 8.39 -17.18
N PRO A 59 -4.99 8.18 -18.13
CA PRO A 59 -4.53 6.84 -18.50
C PRO A 59 -3.97 6.04 -17.33
N GLY A 60 -3.30 6.71 -16.39
CA GLY A 60 -2.67 6.12 -15.22
C GLY A 60 -3.62 5.79 -14.06
N VAL A 61 -4.93 5.72 -14.26
CA VAL A 61 -5.90 5.45 -13.19
C VAL A 61 -6.59 4.10 -13.38
N SER A 62 -6.73 3.35 -12.30
CA SER A 62 -7.47 2.08 -12.26
C SER A 62 -8.35 2.05 -11.02
N THR A 63 -9.51 1.41 -11.13
CA THR A 63 -10.45 1.24 -10.02
C THR A 63 -10.75 -0.23 -9.80
N ILE A 64 -10.75 -0.66 -8.54
CA ILE A 64 -11.20 -1.98 -8.08
C ILE A 64 -12.49 -1.75 -7.31
N THR A 65 -13.60 -2.31 -7.76
CA THR A 65 -14.90 -2.14 -7.12
C THR A 65 -15.16 -3.15 -6.01
N ALA A 66 -16.18 -2.91 -5.17
CA ALA A 66 -16.63 -3.88 -4.18
C ALA A 66 -16.98 -5.24 -4.82
N LYS A 67 -17.58 -5.24 -6.01
CA LYS A 67 -17.89 -6.47 -6.77
C LYS A 67 -16.62 -7.23 -7.18
N ASP A 68 -15.57 -6.55 -7.60
CA ASP A 68 -14.28 -7.18 -7.93
C ASP A 68 -13.64 -7.80 -6.69
N ILE A 69 -13.76 -7.12 -5.53
CA ILE A 69 -13.29 -7.62 -4.23
C ILE A 69 -14.07 -8.87 -3.81
N GLU A 70 -15.38 -8.89 -3.98
CA GLU A 70 -16.22 -10.05 -3.68
C GLU A 70 -15.90 -11.25 -4.57
N LYS A 71 -15.60 -11.01 -5.86
CA LYS A 71 -15.23 -12.05 -6.81
C LYS A 71 -13.86 -12.66 -6.52
N ARG A 72 -12.92 -11.85 -6.03
CA ARG A 72 -11.55 -12.26 -5.69
C ARG A 72 -11.18 -11.77 -4.29
N PRO A 73 -11.76 -12.35 -3.23
CA PRO A 73 -11.53 -11.87 -1.88
C PRO A 73 -10.08 -12.10 -1.46
N PRO A 74 -9.32 -11.05 -1.08
CA PRO A 74 -7.99 -11.21 -0.54
C PRO A 74 -8.07 -11.88 0.83
N ALA A 75 -7.04 -12.65 1.19
CA ALA A 75 -7.01 -13.35 2.47
C ALA A 75 -7.03 -12.36 3.65
N ASN A 76 -5.98 -11.62 3.84
CA ASN A 76 -5.84 -10.60 4.87
C ASN A 76 -4.81 -9.53 4.47
N ASP A 77 -4.65 -9.33 3.17
CA ASP A 77 -3.71 -8.36 2.61
C ASP A 77 -4.28 -7.79 1.31
N LEU A 78 -4.66 -6.51 1.34
CA LEU A 78 -5.21 -5.82 0.17
C LEU A 78 -4.19 -5.64 -0.95
N SER A 79 -2.90 -5.64 -0.63
CA SER A 79 -1.85 -5.50 -1.62
C SER A 79 -1.88 -6.64 -2.65
N GLU A 80 -2.30 -7.84 -2.25
CA GLU A 80 -2.46 -8.99 -3.14
C GLU A 80 -3.57 -8.79 -4.20
N LEU A 81 -4.57 -7.99 -3.90
CA LEU A 81 -5.59 -7.61 -4.87
C LEU A 81 -5.12 -6.43 -5.72
N ILE A 82 -4.54 -5.41 -5.10
CA ILE A 82 -4.10 -4.18 -5.76
C ILE A 82 -3.01 -4.47 -6.80
N ARG A 83 -2.11 -5.47 -6.54
CA ARG A 83 -1.07 -5.88 -7.50
C ARG A 83 -1.58 -6.41 -8.84
N THR A 84 -2.88 -6.70 -8.94
CA THR A 84 -3.47 -7.14 -10.21
C THR A 84 -3.74 -5.99 -11.18
N MET A 85 -3.60 -4.74 -10.72
CA MET A 85 -3.76 -3.56 -11.55
C MET A 85 -2.49 -3.25 -12.35
N PRO A 86 -2.62 -2.61 -13.52
CA PRO A 86 -1.46 -2.18 -14.30
C PRO A 86 -0.53 -1.28 -13.46
N GLY A 87 0.78 -1.41 -13.67
CA GLY A 87 1.78 -0.57 -13.01
C GLY A 87 2.01 -0.88 -11.52
N VAL A 88 1.36 -1.89 -10.96
CA VAL A 88 1.51 -2.26 -9.55
C VAL A 88 2.41 -3.47 -9.39
N ASN A 89 3.41 -3.33 -8.53
CA ASN A 89 4.29 -4.40 -8.09
C ASN A 89 4.21 -4.53 -6.57
N LEU A 90 4.64 -5.66 -6.04
CA LEU A 90 4.93 -5.81 -4.62
C LEU A 90 6.43 -5.98 -4.45
N THR A 91 7.04 -5.10 -3.70
CA THR A 91 8.45 -5.18 -3.32
C THR A 91 8.56 -5.44 -1.82
N GLY A 92 9.71 -5.99 -1.41
CA GLY A 92 9.99 -6.16 0.00
C GLY A 92 10.43 -4.85 0.65
N ASN A 93 11.08 -4.96 1.79
CA ASN A 93 11.54 -3.82 2.59
C ASN A 93 12.66 -3.04 1.94
N SER A 94 13.32 -3.58 0.94
CA SER A 94 14.37 -2.90 0.23
C SER A 94 14.03 -2.78 -1.26
N PRO A 95 14.62 -1.82 -1.98
CA PRO A 95 14.48 -1.73 -3.43
C PRO A 95 14.84 -3.01 -4.16
N SER A 96 15.63 -3.89 -3.54
CA SER A 96 15.95 -5.21 -4.08
C SER A 96 14.89 -6.27 -3.83
N GLY A 97 13.94 -6.02 -2.93
CA GLY A 97 13.02 -7.03 -2.44
C GLY A 97 13.68 -8.06 -1.53
N SER A 98 14.84 -7.74 -0.92
CA SER A 98 15.65 -8.66 -0.11
C SER A 98 14.97 -9.18 1.15
N TYR A 99 14.01 -8.41 1.68
CA TYR A 99 13.21 -8.79 2.86
C TYR A 99 11.77 -9.08 2.44
N GLY A 100 11.62 -9.79 1.35
CA GLY A 100 10.46 -9.85 0.50
C GLY A 100 9.16 -10.33 1.10
N ASN A 101 9.15 -10.86 2.31
CA ASN A 101 7.93 -11.42 2.86
C ASN A 101 7.01 -10.37 3.53
N SER A 102 7.52 -9.20 3.87
CA SER A 102 6.75 -8.02 4.27
C SER A 102 6.54 -7.07 3.08
N ARG A 103 5.91 -7.57 2.03
CA ARG A 103 5.82 -6.90 0.73
C ARG A 103 4.86 -5.71 0.76
N GLN A 104 5.30 -4.60 0.16
CA GLN A 104 4.57 -3.35 0.08
C GLN A 104 4.23 -3.01 -1.38
N ILE A 105 3.19 -2.19 -1.57
CA ILE A 105 2.78 -1.70 -2.88
C ILE A 105 3.85 -0.74 -3.43
N ASP A 106 4.35 -1.07 -4.60
CA ASP A 106 5.30 -0.27 -5.37
C ASP A 106 4.68 0.07 -6.74
N LEU A 107 4.40 1.34 -6.96
CA LEU A 107 3.82 1.82 -8.20
C LEU A 107 4.93 2.14 -9.21
N ARG A 108 4.86 1.50 -10.38
CA ARG A 108 5.79 1.68 -11.51
C ARG A 108 7.26 1.40 -11.18
N GLY A 109 7.57 0.69 -10.09
CA GLY A 109 8.95 0.39 -9.71
C GLY A 109 9.71 1.58 -9.11
N MET A 110 9.02 2.56 -8.53
CA MET A 110 9.64 3.72 -7.88
C MET A 110 10.01 3.48 -6.41
N GLY A 111 9.63 2.32 -5.88
CA GLY A 111 9.79 1.95 -4.49
C GLY A 111 8.56 2.32 -3.63
N PRO A 112 8.30 1.54 -2.56
CA PRO A 112 7.09 1.68 -1.74
C PRO A 112 7.00 3.01 -1.00
N GLU A 113 8.12 3.65 -0.68
CA GLU A 113 8.16 4.96 -0.03
C GLU A 113 7.63 6.11 -0.93
N ASN A 114 7.47 5.86 -2.22
CA ASN A 114 6.91 6.78 -3.21
C ASN A 114 5.42 6.48 -3.52
N THR A 115 4.79 5.58 -2.78
CA THR A 115 3.36 5.26 -2.89
C THR A 115 2.62 5.85 -1.69
N LEU A 116 1.72 6.80 -1.94
CA LEU A 116 0.87 7.39 -0.92
C LEU A 116 -0.40 6.55 -0.75
N ILE A 117 -0.72 6.17 0.48
CA ILE A 117 -1.96 5.47 0.82
C ILE A 117 -2.93 6.46 1.46
N LEU A 118 -4.18 6.46 0.98
CA LEU A 118 -5.27 7.26 1.52
C LEU A 118 -6.43 6.35 1.94
N ILE A 119 -7.16 6.77 2.98
CA ILE A 119 -8.46 6.22 3.34
C ILE A 119 -9.48 7.36 3.27
N ASP A 120 -10.45 7.26 2.39
CA ASP A 120 -11.46 8.30 2.11
C ASP A 120 -10.82 9.67 1.79
N GLY A 121 -9.68 9.66 1.09
CA GLY A 121 -8.91 10.84 0.74
C GLY A 121 -8.06 11.42 1.88
N LYS A 122 -8.02 10.79 3.05
CA LYS A 122 -7.19 11.17 4.20
C LYS A 122 -5.88 10.38 4.17
N PRO A 123 -4.70 11.02 4.22
CA PRO A 123 -3.41 10.33 4.23
C PRO A 123 -3.26 9.41 5.43
N VAL A 124 -2.72 8.21 5.21
CA VAL A 124 -2.31 7.28 6.25
C VAL A 124 -0.80 7.38 6.44
N SER A 125 -0.37 7.52 7.68
CA SER A 125 1.03 7.76 8.02
C SER A 125 1.62 6.67 8.94
N SER A 126 0.87 5.63 9.26
CA SER A 126 1.25 4.66 10.31
C SER A 126 2.62 4.03 10.10
N ARG A 127 3.01 3.76 8.84
CA ARG A 127 4.34 3.24 8.49
C ARG A 127 5.48 4.20 8.90
N ASP A 128 5.20 5.50 9.02
CA ASP A 128 6.21 6.51 9.42
C ASP A 128 6.63 6.37 10.89
N SER A 129 5.92 5.55 11.70
CA SER A 129 6.34 5.14 13.04
C SER A 129 7.40 4.04 13.04
N ILE A 130 7.75 3.48 11.87
CA ILE A 130 8.76 2.43 11.74
C ILE A 130 10.06 3.07 11.26
N ARG A 131 11.16 2.73 11.94
CA ARG A 131 12.49 3.27 11.61
C ARG A 131 12.87 3.01 10.16
N MET A 132 13.62 3.94 9.60
CA MET A 132 14.19 3.81 8.27
C MET A 132 15.43 2.93 8.32
N GLY A 133 15.53 1.92 7.46
CA GLY A 133 16.74 1.15 7.24
C GLY A 133 17.73 1.92 6.35
N ARG A 134 18.99 1.46 6.31
CA ARG A 134 20.06 2.14 5.53
C ARG A 134 19.77 2.22 4.02
N ASP A 135 19.02 1.26 3.49
CA ASP A 135 18.65 1.23 2.06
C ASP A 135 17.48 2.19 1.72
N GLY A 136 17.02 2.97 2.71
CA GLY A 136 15.94 3.94 2.54
C GLY A 136 14.56 3.32 2.52
N GLU A 137 14.38 2.15 3.13
CA GLU A 137 13.11 1.45 3.25
C GLU A 137 12.83 0.98 4.68
N ARG A 138 11.60 0.59 4.95
CA ARG A 138 11.12 0.16 6.27
C ARG A 138 10.67 -1.30 6.25
N ASN A 139 10.94 -2.01 7.35
CA ASN A 139 10.41 -3.36 7.53
C ASN A 139 8.96 -3.29 8.04
N THR A 140 8.01 -3.25 7.12
CA THR A 140 6.58 -3.14 7.40
C THR A 140 5.74 -3.70 6.24
N ARG A 141 4.50 -4.08 6.54
CA ARG A 141 3.49 -4.44 5.53
C ARG A 141 2.86 -3.21 4.84
N GLY A 142 3.31 -2.00 5.19
CA GLY A 142 2.77 -0.74 4.66
C GLY A 142 1.40 -0.38 5.26
N ASP A 143 0.76 0.61 4.67
CA ASP A 143 -0.46 1.23 5.18
C ASP A 143 -1.75 0.77 4.49
N SER A 144 -1.71 -0.23 3.62
CA SER A 144 -2.89 -0.68 2.84
C SER A 144 -3.90 -1.51 3.64
N ASN A 145 -3.53 -2.04 4.81
CA ASN A 145 -4.31 -3.06 5.52
C ASN A 145 -5.05 -2.54 6.77
N TRP A 146 -5.34 -1.24 6.83
CA TRP A 146 -6.07 -0.61 7.93
C TRP A 146 -7.59 -0.58 7.75
N VAL A 147 -8.11 -0.99 6.59
CA VAL A 147 -9.53 -1.08 6.29
C VAL A 147 -9.89 -2.53 6.02
N PRO A 148 -10.87 -3.10 6.73
CA PRO A 148 -11.36 -4.45 6.46
C PRO A 148 -11.96 -4.56 5.05
N VAL A 149 -11.73 -5.70 4.42
CA VAL A 149 -12.15 -5.98 3.04
C VAL A 149 -13.66 -5.75 2.81
N ASN A 150 -14.50 -6.14 3.77
CA ASN A 150 -15.96 -6.01 3.69
C ASN A 150 -16.48 -4.58 3.85
N ALA A 151 -15.64 -3.65 4.29
CA ALA A 151 -15.97 -2.23 4.45
C ALA A 151 -15.64 -1.38 3.23
N ILE A 152 -14.96 -1.96 2.22
CA ILE A 152 -14.49 -1.23 1.05
C ILE A 152 -15.59 -1.10 0.01
N GLU A 153 -15.80 0.13 -0.48
CA GLU A 153 -16.64 0.45 -1.63
C GLU A 153 -15.85 0.28 -2.93
N ARG A 154 -14.65 0.87 -2.98
CA ARG A 154 -13.72 0.78 -4.10
C ARG A 154 -12.31 1.17 -3.69
N ILE A 155 -11.34 0.77 -4.50
CA ILE A 155 -9.95 1.19 -4.38
C ILE A 155 -9.56 1.90 -5.68
N GLU A 156 -9.09 3.13 -5.59
CA GLU A 156 -8.61 3.93 -6.71
C GLU A 156 -7.08 3.91 -6.70
N VAL A 157 -6.47 3.50 -7.80
CA VAL A 157 -5.01 3.49 -7.99
C VAL A 157 -4.65 4.53 -9.03
N LEU A 158 -4.05 5.64 -8.59
CA LEU A 158 -3.66 6.77 -9.43
C LEU A 158 -2.14 6.75 -9.61
N ARG A 159 -1.68 6.76 -10.85
CA ARG A 159 -0.26 6.72 -11.21
C ARG A 159 0.11 7.96 -12.03
N GLY A 160 1.40 8.28 -12.07
CA GLY A 160 1.92 9.34 -12.92
C GLY A 160 1.34 10.74 -12.64
N PRO A 161 1.02 11.51 -13.68
CA PRO A 161 0.53 12.88 -13.52
C PRO A 161 -0.74 13.03 -12.68
N ALA A 162 -1.62 12.02 -12.69
CA ALA A 162 -2.84 12.00 -11.91
C ALA A 162 -2.61 12.07 -10.38
N ALA A 163 -1.45 11.64 -9.91
CA ALA A 163 -1.11 11.60 -8.49
C ALA A 163 -0.51 12.92 -7.96
N SER A 164 -0.06 13.83 -8.81
CA SER A 164 0.72 15.03 -8.42
C SER A 164 -0.01 16.00 -7.50
N ARG A 165 -1.35 16.08 -7.59
CA ARG A 165 -2.18 16.93 -6.73
C ARG A 165 -2.12 16.55 -5.23
N TYR A 166 -1.75 15.32 -4.91
CA TYR A 166 -1.78 14.79 -3.54
C TYR A 166 -0.52 15.12 -2.73
N GLY A 167 0.44 15.86 -3.31
CA GLY A 167 1.62 16.36 -2.62
C GLY A 167 2.67 15.29 -2.31
N SER A 168 3.29 15.42 -1.13
CA SER A 168 4.41 14.57 -0.74
C SER A 168 4.05 13.08 -0.64
N GLY A 169 4.95 12.22 -1.14
CA GLY A 169 4.81 10.76 -1.12
C GLY A 169 4.08 10.17 -2.31
N ALA A 170 3.52 11.00 -3.20
CA ALA A 170 2.79 10.56 -4.39
C ALA A 170 3.64 10.51 -5.67
N ALA A 171 4.97 10.48 -5.56
CA ALA A 171 5.87 10.50 -6.72
C ALA A 171 5.70 9.27 -7.63
N GLY A 172 5.47 8.09 -7.06
CA GLY A 172 5.09 6.87 -7.78
C GLY A 172 3.60 6.78 -8.06
N GLY A 173 2.78 7.26 -7.13
CA GLY A 173 1.33 7.24 -7.24
C GLY A 173 0.60 7.25 -5.90
N VAL A 174 -0.71 7.09 -6.00
CA VAL A 174 -1.63 7.08 -4.86
C VAL A 174 -2.53 5.85 -4.92
N VAL A 175 -2.75 5.21 -3.78
CA VAL A 175 -3.80 4.22 -3.57
C VAL A 175 -4.81 4.80 -2.61
N ASN A 176 -6.03 5.07 -3.06
CA ASN A 176 -7.09 5.64 -2.25
C ASN A 176 -8.16 4.57 -1.98
N ILE A 177 -8.26 4.13 -0.74
CA ILE A 177 -9.24 3.14 -0.29
C ILE A 177 -10.49 3.89 0.14
N ILE A 178 -11.59 3.71 -0.58
CA ILE A 178 -12.88 4.35 -0.30
C ILE A 178 -13.75 3.36 0.44
N THR A 179 -14.26 3.77 1.59
CA THR A 179 -15.15 2.96 2.41
C THR A 179 -16.61 3.18 2.05
N LYS A 180 -17.46 2.16 2.32
CA LYS A 180 -18.91 2.23 2.08
C LYS A 180 -19.53 3.39 2.86
N ALA A 181 -20.42 4.13 2.23
CA ALA A 181 -21.15 5.23 2.87
C ALA A 181 -22.28 4.71 3.78
N PRO A 182 -22.80 5.54 4.72
CA PRO A 182 -24.06 5.27 5.37
C PRO A 182 -25.21 5.10 4.36
N THR A 183 -26.14 4.20 4.66
CA THR A 183 -27.30 3.86 3.81
C THR A 183 -28.56 4.52 4.33
N ASP A 184 -29.55 4.74 3.44
CA ASP A 184 -30.83 5.35 3.79
C ASP A 184 -31.80 4.34 4.44
N THR A 185 -31.50 3.04 4.32
CA THR A 185 -32.24 1.96 4.96
C THR A 185 -31.31 1.16 5.85
N PHE A 186 -31.84 0.60 6.92
CA PHE A 186 -31.06 -0.28 7.79
C PHE A 186 -30.62 -1.52 7.01
N SER A 187 -29.32 -1.74 6.96
CA SER A 187 -28.70 -2.83 6.22
C SER A 187 -27.44 -3.29 6.94
N GLY A 188 -27.06 -4.52 6.68
CA GLY A 188 -25.84 -5.05 7.27
C GLY A 188 -25.36 -6.30 6.56
N SER A 189 -24.14 -6.68 6.88
CA SER A 189 -23.57 -7.95 6.43
C SER A 189 -22.59 -8.50 7.46
N VAL A 190 -22.53 -9.83 7.51
CA VAL A 190 -21.48 -10.56 8.23
C VAL A 190 -20.78 -11.44 7.22
N THR A 191 -19.46 -11.43 7.23
CA THR A 191 -18.63 -12.23 6.34
C THR A 191 -17.65 -13.06 7.14
N ALA A 192 -17.62 -14.38 6.87
CA ALA A 192 -16.60 -15.30 7.36
C ALA A 192 -15.74 -15.75 6.18
N TYR A 193 -14.43 -15.77 6.37
CA TYR A 193 -13.45 -16.21 5.37
C TYR A 193 -12.45 -17.18 6.00
N GLY A 194 -12.14 -18.25 5.30
CA GLY A 194 -11.10 -19.20 5.66
C GLY A 194 -10.24 -19.55 4.45
N LEU A 195 -8.92 -19.65 4.66
CA LEU A 195 -7.96 -20.10 3.67
C LEU A 195 -7.04 -21.14 4.31
N ILE A 196 -6.89 -22.27 3.66
CA ILE A 196 -6.07 -23.40 4.09
C ILE A 196 -5.10 -23.75 2.97
N PRO A 197 -3.78 -23.60 3.16
CA PRO A 197 -2.79 -24.13 2.24
C PRO A 197 -2.80 -25.66 2.20
N GLU A 198 -2.52 -26.24 1.03
CA GLU A 198 -2.34 -27.69 0.87
C GLU A 198 -1.12 -28.19 1.63
N ASP A 199 -0.03 -27.43 1.56
CA ASP A 199 1.18 -27.70 2.35
C ASP A 199 1.08 -26.97 3.71
N SER A 200 1.11 -27.75 4.79
CA SER A 200 1.00 -27.27 6.17
C SER A 200 2.19 -26.43 6.66
N ASN A 201 3.24 -26.26 5.85
CA ASN A 201 4.33 -25.35 6.13
C ASN A 201 3.95 -23.88 5.85
N TYR A 202 2.91 -23.62 5.07
CA TYR A 202 2.37 -22.28 4.85
C TYR A 202 1.28 -21.94 5.85
N GLY A 203 1.21 -20.68 6.22
CA GLY A 203 0.23 -20.17 7.19
C GLY A 203 -1.20 -20.14 6.65
N SER A 204 -2.15 -20.61 7.44
CA SER A 204 -3.60 -20.51 7.17
C SER A 204 -4.14 -19.12 7.53
N THR A 205 -5.31 -18.75 6.97
CA THR A 205 -5.99 -17.49 7.29
C THR A 205 -7.43 -17.74 7.70
N ARG A 206 -7.87 -17.00 8.73
CA ARG A 206 -9.28 -16.91 9.15
C ARG A 206 -9.64 -15.47 9.45
N ARG A 207 -10.82 -15.05 9.00
CA ARG A 207 -11.31 -13.69 9.17
C ARG A 207 -12.82 -13.69 9.35
N THR A 208 -13.28 -12.86 10.28
CA THR A 208 -14.71 -12.59 10.46
C THR A 208 -14.89 -11.08 10.57
N GLY A 209 -15.78 -10.53 9.76
CA GLY A 209 -16.06 -9.11 9.76
C GLY A 209 -17.56 -8.84 9.63
N PHE A 210 -17.95 -7.66 10.06
CA PHE A 210 -19.32 -7.17 9.92
C PHE A 210 -19.34 -5.74 9.41
N ASN A 211 -20.46 -5.36 8.81
CA ASN A 211 -20.78 -4.00 8.42
C ASN A 211 -22.27 -3.75 8.72
N LEU A 212 -22.56 -2.65 9.41
CA LEU A 212 -23.91 -2.20 9.74
C LEU A 212 -24.05 -0.75 9.33
N SER A 213 -25.17 -0.39 8.73
CA SER A 213 -25.43 0.96 8.27
C SER A 213 -26.93 1.24 8.22
N GLY A 214 -27.32 2.49 8.43
CA GLY A 214 -28.72 2.88 8.32
C GLY A 214 -29.03 4.23 8.97
N PRO A 215 -30.29 4.65 8.92
CA PRO A 215 -30.78 5.85 9.60
C PRO A 215 -30.87 5.61 11.12
N ILE A 216 -30.54 6.63 11.89
CA ILE A 216 -30.81 6.75 13.33
C ILE A 216 -32.08 7.63 13.52
N ALA A 217 -32.18 8.69 12.71
CA ALA A 217 -33.28 9.65 12.67
C ALA A 217 -33.35 10.27 11.27
N ASP A 218 -34.36 11.09 11.00
CA ASP A 218 -34.58 11.72 9.67
C ASP A 218 -33.38 12.38 9.03
N LYS A 219 -32.47 12.94 9.85
CA LYS A 219 -31.26 13.62 9.39
C LYS A 219 -29.98 12.98 9.87
N LEU A 220 -30.07 11.86 10.55
CA LEU A 220 -28.94 11.23 11.19
C LEU A 220 -28.82 9.79 10.74
N SER A 221 -27.71 9.44 10.10
CA SER A 221 -27.39 8.08 9.69
C SER A 221 -26.02 7.65 10.23
N PHE A 222 -25.81 6.35 10.26
CA PHE A 222 -24.56 5.78 10.76
C PHE A 222 -24.06 4.66 9.88
N ARG A 223 -22.78 4.38 10.03
CA ARG A 223 -22.10 3.19 9.56
C ARG A 223 -21.14 2.72 10.64
N VAL A 224 -21.15 1.43 10.93
CA VAL A 224 -20.15 0.77 11.79
C VAL A 224 -19.67 -0.48 11.10
N TYR A 225 -18.37 -0.69 11.05
CA TYR A 225 -17.79 -1.95 10.64
C TYR A 225 -16.70 -2.41 11.59
N GLY A 226 -16.49 -3.72 11.63
CA GLY A 226 -15.43 -4.31 12.42
C GLY A 226 -14.91 -5.60 11.80
N ASN A 227 -13.71 -5.99 12.22
CA ASN A 227 -13.03 -7.16 11.71
C ASN A 227 -12.09 -7.76 12.74
N ILE A 228 -12.04 -9.09 12.77
CA ILE A 228 -11.03 -9.87 13.46
C ILE A 228 -10.45 -10.85 12.45
N ALA A 229 -9.14 -10.78 12.24
CA ALA A 229 -8.44 -11.64 11.30
C ALA A 229 -7.14 -12.17 11.90
N LYS A 230 -6.81 -13.40 11.53
CA LYS A 230 -5.52 -14.03 11.82
C LYS A 230 -5.03 -14.75 10.59
N THR A 231 -3.80 -14.43 10.17
CA THR A 231 -3.01 -15.25 9.26
C THR A 231 -1.87 -15.84 10.08
N ASP A 232 -1.71 -17.15 10.06
CA ASP A 232 -0.61 -17.81 10.75
C ASP A 232 0.71 -17.56 9.98
N ALA A 233 1.85 -17.57 10.68
CA ALA A 233 3.15 -17.49 10.02
C ALA A 233 3.45 -18.79 9.25
N ASP A 234 4.25 -18.67 8.21
CA ASP A 234 4.86 -19.85 7.57
C ASP A 234 5.84 -20.48 8.57
N LYS A 235 5.99 -21.82 8.50
CA LYS A 235 6.86 -22.53 9.43
C LYS A 235 8.34 -22.21 9.18
N PRO A 236 9.19 -22.17 10.20
CA PRO A 236 10.62 -21.88 10.06
C PRO A 236 11.36 -22.76 9.07
N ALA A 237 10.93 -24.03 8.91
CA ALA A 237 11.55 -24.98 7.97
C ALA A 237 11.22 -24.76 6.49
N LEU A 238 10.30 -23.85 6.16
CA LEU A 238 9.79 -23.68 4.79
C LEU A 238 10.89 -23.52 3.73
N ASN A 239 11.92 -22.76 4.03
CA ASN A 239 13.00 -22.46 3.09
C ASN A 239 14.28 -23.27 3.34
N SER A 240 14.25 -24.34 4.15
CA SER A 240 15.43 -25.15 4.48
C SER A 240 16.12 -25.71 3.25
N GLN A 241 15.38 -26.33 2.35
CA GLN A 241 15.93 -26.94 1.15
C GLN A 241 16.52 -25.89 0.18
N ALA A 242 15.86 -24.75 0.04
CA ALA A 242 16.31 -23.69 -0.90
C ALA A 242 17.55 -22.96 -0.40
N SER A 243 17.68 -22.80 0.91
CA SER A 243 18.82 -22.11 1.55
C SER A 243 19.97 -23.05 1.94
N GLY A 244 19.76 -24.35 1.92
CA GLY A 244 20.73 -25.34 2.42
C GLY A 244 20.93 -25.27 3.94
N MET A 245 20.01 -24.64 4.70
CA MET A 245 20.07 -24.50 6.14
C MET A 245 18.99 -25.36 6.79
N GLU A 246 19.36 -26.08 7.85
CA GLU A 246 18.40 -26.84 8.65
C GLU A 246 17.95 -26.06 9.89
N VAL A 247 16.72 -26.31 10.33
CA VAL A 247 16.21 -25.77 11.59
C VAL A 247 16.80 -26.52 12.76
N ASN A 248 17.40 -25.79 13.69
CA ASN A 248 17.82 -26.32 14.99
C ASN A 248 17.69 -25.23 16.08
N GLU A 249 18.13 -25.52 17.31
CA GLU A 249 17.98 -24.59 18.44
C GLU A 249 18.58 -23.18 18.20
N THR A 250 19.53 -23.05 17.30
CA THR A 250 20.23 -21.78 17.02
C THR A 250 20.15 -21.33 15.58
N THR A 251 19.61 -22.14 14.69
CA THR A 251 19.56 -21.87 13.27
C THR A 251 18.13 -21.91 12.76
N VAL A 252 17.71 -20.83 12.12
CA VAL A 252 16.47 -20.76 11.35
C VAL A 252 16.82 -20.37 9.93
N PRO A 253 16.34 -21.11 8.89
CA PRO A 253 16.46 -20.70 7.50
C PRO A 253 15.89 -19.30 7.27
N PRO A 254 16.16 -18.68 6.09
CA PRO A 254 15.49 -17.44 5.73
C PRO A 254 13.98 -17.57 5.90
N ALA A 255 13.37 -16.63 6.61
CA ALA A 255 11.96 -16.75 7.00
C ALA A 255 11.03 -16.87 5.80
N GLY A 256 9.97 -17.64 5.95
CA GLY A 256 8.75 -17.55 5.18
C GLY A 256 7.99 -16.27 5.49
N ARG A 257 6.72 -16.21 5.11
CA ARG A 257 5.89 -15.03 5.38
C ARG A 257 5.55 -14.99 6.86
N GLU A 258 5.68 -13.80 7.44
CA GLU A 258 5.15 -13.55 8.77
C GLU A 258 3.62 -13.63 8.76
N GLY A 259 3.07 -14.10 9.86
CA GLY A 259 1.64 -14.00 10.09
C GLY A 259 1.24 -12.62 10.61
N VAL A 260 -0.07 -12.43 10.79
CA VAL A 260 -0.61 -11.19 11.34
C VAL A 260 -1.93 -11.43 12.07
N ARG A 261 -2.11 -10.71 13.17
CA ARG A 261 -3.40 -10.59 13.88
C ARG A 261 -3.91 -9.17 13.74
N ASN A 262 -5.09 -9.04 13.12
CA ASN A 262 -5.78 -7.76 12.96
C ASN A 262 -7.03 -7.72 13.83
N LYS A 263 -7.28 -6.55 14.43
CA LYS A 263 -8.55 -6.21 15.07
C LYS A 263 -8.87 -4.77 14.71
N ASP A 264 -10.01 -4.57 14.07
CA ASP A 264 -10.39 -3.27 13.52
C ASP A 264 -11.83 -2.95 13.91
N ILE A 265 -12.08 -1.70 14.26
CA ILE A 265 -13.42 -1.14 14.42
C ILE A 265 -13.41 0.30 13.91
N ASN A 266 -14.45 0.66 13.17
CA ASN A 266 -14.68 2.01 12.69
C ASN A 266 -16.14 2.36 12.84
N GLY A 267 -16.43 3.59 13.25
CA GLY A 267 -17.76 4.16 13.29
C GLY A 267 -17.79 5.51 12.60
N LEU A 268 -18.83 5.76 11.82
CA LEU A 268 -19.12 7.04 11.19
C LEU A 268 -20.56 7.43 11.48
N VAL A 269 -20.78 8.68 11.87
CA VAL A 269 -22.08 9.30 12.01
C VAL A 269 -22.16 10.45 11.02
N ARG A 270 -23.22 10.47 10.21
CA ARG A 270 -23.53 11.52 9.24
C ARG A 270 -24.77 12.30 9.72
N LEU A 271 -24.63 13.61 9.77
CA LEU A 271 -25.71 14.55 10.02
C LEU A 271 -25.97 15.36 8.75
N ASP A 272 -27.13 15.17 8.13
CA ASP A 272 -27.64 15.99 7.05
C ASP A 272 -28.29 17.25 7.65
N ILE A 273 -27.54 18.36 7.71
CA ILE A 273 -28.01 19.63 8.25
C ILE A 273 -29.24 20.07 7.46
N ASN A 274 -29.11 20.03 6.14
CA ASN A 274 -30.16 20.24 5.15
C ASN A 274 -29.83 19.45 3.89
N ARG A 275 -30.52 19.69 2.76
CA ARG A 275 -30.29 18.96 1.49
C ARG A 275 -28.91 19.22 0.90
N ASP A 276 -28.32 20.37 1.21
CA ASP A 276 -27.12 20.91 0.56
C ASP A 276 -25.89 20.76 1.46
N HIS A 277 -26.05 20.55 2.77
CA HIS A 277 -24.97 20.54 3.74
C HIS A 277 -25.02 19.33 4.65
N ARG A 278 -23.90 18.61 4.76
CA ARG A 278 -23.75 17.49 5.69
C ARG A 278 -22.45 17.54 6.47
N LEU A 279 -22.50 16.98 7.67
CA LEU A 279 -21.34 16.73 8.52
C LEU A 279 -21.14 15.23 8.70
N GLU A 280 -19.89 14.80 8.69
CA GLU A 280 -19.52 13.41 8.99
C GLU A 280 -18.48 13.41 10.11
N LEU A 281 -18.80 12.73 11.20
CA LEU A 281 -17.88 12.43 12.31
C LEU A 281 -17.49 10.96 12.23
N GLU A 282 -16.19 10.69 12.14
CA GLU A 282 -15.66 9.35 12.04
C GLU A 282 -14.62 9.07 13.11
N GLY A 283 -14.61 7.83 13.64
CA GLY A 283 -13.60 7.35 14.56
C GLY A 283 -13.21 5.92 14.25
N SER A 284 -11.93 5.58 14.37
CA SER A 284 -11.41 4.23 14.13
C SER A 284 -10.35 3.83 15.13
N PHE A 285 -10.34 2.55 15.44
CA PHE A 285 -9.27 1.88 16.18
C PHE A 285 -8.87 0.60 15.44
N SER A 286 -7.58 0.43 15.21
CA SER A 286 -7.02 -0.75 14.56
C SER A 286 -5.79 -1.24 15.29
N ARG A 287 -5.62 -2.56 15.36
CA ARG A 287 -4.43 -3.23 15.89
C ARG A 287 -3.91 -4.22 14.86
N GLN A 288 -2.62 -4.14 14.57
CA GLN A 288 -1.90 -5.13 13.78
C GLN A 288 -0.71 -5.64 14.60
N GLY A 289 -0.68 -6.94 14.89
CA GLY A 289 0.48 -7.61 15.50
C GLY A 289 1.00 -8.66 14.52
N ASN A 290 2.32 -8.68 14.25
CA ASN A 290 2.90 -9.76 13.47
C ASN A 290 2.85 -11.10 14.24
N ILE A 291 2.97 -12.19 13.50
CA ILE A 291 3.31 -13.51 14.06
C ILE A 291 4.67 -13.86 13.45
N TYR A 292 5.70 -13.84 14.28
CA TYR A 292 7.09 -13.91 13.85
C TYR A 292 7.40 -15.24 13.17
N ALA A 293 8.10 -15.20 12.05
CA ALA A 293 8.53 -16.36 11.28
C ALA A 293 10.06 -16.55 11.28
N GLY A 294 10.79 -15.75 12.06
CA GLY A 294 12.26 -15.74 12.07
C GLY A 294 12.85 -14.73 11.07
N GLU A 295 12.10 -13.70 10.68
CA GLU A 295 12.58 -12.65 9.74
C GLU A 295 13.79 -11.92 10.31
N ARG A 296 14.84 -11.81 9.52
CA ARG A 296 16.09 -11.14 9.84
C ARG A 296 16.72 -10.55 8.58
N LEU A 297 17.46 -9.47 8.73
CA LEU A 297 18.05 -8.79 7.59
C LEU A 297 19.34 -9.45 7.07
N PHE A 298 20.06 -10.14 7.94
CA PHE A 298 21.30 -10.85 7.62
C PHE A 298 21.36 -12.24 8.25
N SER A 299 22.26 -13.05 7.74
CA SER A 299 22.29 -14.51 7.82
C SER A 299 22.55 -15.15 9.21
N ARG A 300 22.58 -14.41 10.30
CA ARG A 300 22.80 -15.04 11.62
C ARG A 300 21.49 -15.27 12.36
N SER A 301 21.18 -16.55 12.57
CA SER A 301 20.19 -16.98 13.54
C SER A 301 20.81 -17.05 14.94
N THR A 302 19.95 -17.00 15.94
CA THR A 302 20.29 -17.20 17.35
C THR A 302 19.22 -18.07 17.99
N SER A 303 19.49 -18.64 19.17
CA SER A 303 18.49 -19.38 19.95
C SER A 303 17.23 -18.55 20.23
N THR A 304 17.40 -17.26 20.48
CA THR A 304 16.28 -16.32 20.67
C THR A 304 15.39 -16.22 19.43
N ILE A 305 15.99 -16.08 18.25
CA ILE A 305 15.22 -16.01 16.98
C ILE A 305 14.49 -17.33 16.74
N ALA A 306 15.15 -18.46 16.98
CA ALA A 306 14.55 -19.77 16.80
C ALA A 306 13.35 -19.96 17.74
N SER A 307 13.49 -19.67 19.03
CA SER A 307 12.40 -19.76 20.02
C SER A 307 11.22 -18.84 19.66
N LEU A 308 11.48 -17.57 19.36
CA LEU A 308 10.42 -16.62 18.99
C LEU A 308 9.67 -17.03 17.71
N ALA A 309 10.38 -17.63 16.73
CA ALA A 309 9.77 -18.12 15.50
C ALA A 309 8.93 -19.38 15.75
N GLU A 310 9.41 -20.30 16.59
CA GLU A 310 8.67 -21.52 16.95
C GLU A 310 7.40 -21.21 17.74
N GLU A 311 7.47 -20.26 18.67
CA GLU A 311 6.34 -19.77 19.46
C GLU A 311 5.34 -18.95 18.66
N GLY A 312 5.73 -18.44 17.48
CA GLY A 312 4.93 -17.47 16.71
C GLY A 312 4.67 -16.21 17.52
N ALA A 313 5.73 -15.68 18.15
CA ALA A 313 5.65 -14.51 19.02
C ALA A 313 5.24 -13.25 18.24
N GLU A 314 4.57 -12.31 18.89
CA GLU A 314 4.34 -10.98 18.34
C GLU A 314 5.55 -10.08 18.69
N THR A 315 6.38 -9.82 17.71
CA THR A 315 7.60 -9.01 17.87
C THR A 315 7.40 -7.54 17.52
N ASN A 316 6.30 -7.23 16.82
CA ASN A 316 5.91 -5.88 16.44
C ASN A 316 4.38 -5.75 16.48
N ILE A 317 3.88 -4.80 17.27
CA ILE A 317 2.46 -4.53 17.43
C ILE A 317 2.21 -3.06 17.18
N MET A 318 1.38 -2.75 16.17
CA MET A 318 0.96 -1.40 15.85
C MET A 318 -0.48 -1.17 16.28
N TYR A 319 -0.72 -0.07 16.97
CA TYR A 319 -2.05 0.45 17.29
C TYR A 319 -2.26 1.76 16.54
N ARG A 320 -3.31 1.83 15.74
CA ARG A 320 -3.71 3.03 15.03
C ARG A 320 -5.04 3.53 15.58
N ARG A 321 -5.10 4.82 15.92
CA ARG A 321 -6.30 5.54 16.33
C ARG A 321 -6.45 6.72 15.39
N ALA A 322 -7.61 6.82 14.75
CA ALA A 322 -7.88 7.96 13.86
C ALA A 322 -9.27 8.51 14.11
N GLY A 323 -9.42 9.79 13.91
CA GLY A 323 -10.70 10.48 13.96
C GLY A 323 -10.75 11.61 12.95
N SER A 324 -11.92 11.90 12.40
CA SER A 324 -12.10 13.02 11.49
C SER A 324 -13.49 13.65 11.59
N LEU A 325 -13.53 14.95 11.31
CA LEU A 325 -14.76 15.71 11.10
C LEU A 325 -14.69 16.32 9.69
N SER A 326 -15.68 15.98 8.86
CA SER A 326 -15.76 16.48 7.49
C SER A 326 -17.08 17.20 7.26
N HIS A 327 -17.00 18.37 6.63
CA HIS A 327 -18.15 19.09 6.10
C HIS A 327 -18.16 18.98 4.58
N TYR A 328 -19.34 18.73 4.02
CA TYR A 328 -19.60 18.77 2.57
C TYR A 328 -20.71 19.78 2.32
N GLY A 329 -20.50 20.69 1.39
CA GLY A 329 -21.46 21.70 1.00
C GLY A 329 -21.72 21.69 -0.50
N ASP A 330 -22.98 21.84 -0.88
CA ASP A 330 -23.43 22.17 -2.22
C ASP A 330 -24.09 23.57 -2.15
N TYR A 331 -23.62 24.49 -2.98
CA TYR A 331 -24.10 25.88 -2.99
C TYR A 331 -24.93 26.19 -4.23
N GLY A 332 -25.33 25.13 -4.94
CA GLY A 332 -26.02 25.19 -6.21
C GLY A 332 -25.14 25.63 -7.37
N GLN A 333 -25.66 25.46 -8.60
CA GLN A 333 -24.95 25.81 -9.83
C GLN A 333 -23.58 25.11 -9.97
N GLY A 334 -23.43 23.90 -9.44
CA GLY A 334 -22.16 23.14 -9.51
C GLY A 334 -21.07 23.62 -8.56
N ARG A 335 -21.38 24.51 -7.61
CA ARG A 335 -20.43 24.99 -6.57
C ARG A 335 -20.47 24.03 -5.39
N THR A 336 -19.35 23.42 -5.08
CA THR A 336 -19.25 22.44 -3.98
C THR A 336 -18.03 22.71 -3.10
N SER A 337 -18.11 22.32 -1.84
CA SER A 337 -16.97 22.37 -0.92
C SER A 337 -16.80 21.08 -0.13
N ARG A 338 -15.58 20.83 0.27
CA ARG A 338 -15.23 19.84 1.30
C ARG A 338 -14.21 20.44 2.24
N LEU A 339 -14.46 20.33 3.54
CA LEU A 339 -13.52 20.70 4.59
C LEU A 339 -13.36 19.52 5.54
N THR A 340 -12.13 19.11 5.82
CA THR A 340 -11.84 17.95 6.67
C THR A 340 -10.79 18.29 7.70
N PHE A 341 -11.07 17.97 8.96
CA PHE A 341 -10.13 17.91 10.07
C PHE A 341 -9.89 16.44 10.40
N ALA A 342 -8.67 15.97 10.35
CA ALA A 342 -8.33 14.58 10.62
C ALA A 342 -7.13 14.48 11.56
N TYR A 343 -7.23 13.55 12.51
CA TYR A 343 -6.16 13.20 13.43
C TYR A 343 -5.85 11.70 13.30
N GLU A 344 -4.57 11.37 13.31
CA GLU A 344 -4.07 10.00 13.38
C GLU A 344 -2.97 9.90 14.44
N GLY A 345 -3.09 8.92 15.33
CA GLY A 345 -2.07 8.52 16.27
C GLY A 345 -1.71 7.05 16.07
N THR A 346 -0.44 6.75 15.87
CA THR A 346 0.09 5.39 15.78
C THR A 346 1.10 5.15 16.88
N THR A 347 0.88 4.07 17.63
CA THR A 347 1.84 3.54 18.60
C THR A 347 2.39 2.23 18.05
N ASN A 348 3.70 2.16 17.83
CA ASN A 348 4.39 0.96 17.39
C ASN A 348 5.24 0.41 18.52
N SER A 349 4.81 -0.71 19.12
CA SER A 349 5.52 -1.44 20.15
C SER A 349 6.27 -2.61 19.52
N ARG A 350 7.59 -2.68 19.68
CA ARG A 350 8.44 -3.69 19.06
C ARG A 350 9.51 -4.21 20.02
N LEU A 351 9.93 -5.44 19.81
CA LEU A 351 11.16 -5.95 20.38
C LEU A 351 12.36 -5.24 19.74
N ASN A 352 13.40 -4.98 20.53
CA ASN A 352 14.58 -4.29 20.03
C ASN A 352 15.38 -5.20 19.10
N GLU A 353 15.57 -4.76 17.88
CA GLU A 353 16.37 -5.43 16.86
C GLU A 353 17.78 -4.82 16.83
N GLY A 354 18.76 -5.64 16.53
CA GLY A 354 20.10 -5.15 16.21
C GLY A 354 20.04 -4.15 15.05
N LEU A 355 20.80 -3.05 15.18
CA LEU A 355 20.72 -1.92 14.24
C LEU A 355 21.76 -2.00 13.13
N ALA A 356 22.66 -2.98 13.16
CA ALA A 356 23.80 -2.95 12.25
C ALA A 356 24.42 -4.30 11.87
N GLY A 357 24.90 -4.37 10.66
CA GLY A 357 25.79 -5.43 10.14
C GLY A 357 25.15 -6.81 10.23
N SER A 358 25.89 -7.79 10.73
CA SER A 358 25.44 -9.18 10.82
C SER A 358 24.33 -9.42 11.88
N VAL A 359 24.01 -8.42 12.71
CA VAL A 359 22.95 -8.50 13.73
C VAL A 359 21.76 -7.62 13.39
N GLU A 360 21.79 -6.91 12.26
CA GLU A 360 20.69 -6.06 11.83
C GLU A 360 19.40 -6.87 11.64
N GLY A 361 18.34 -6.40 12.27
CA GLY A 361 17.05 -7.09 12.29
C GLY A 361 16.99 -8.32 13.23
N SER A 362 18.09 -8.67 13.90
CA SER A 362 18.14 -9.81 14.82
C SER A 362 17.67 -9.38 16.22
N ILE A 363 16.76 -10.13 16.79
CA ILE A 363 16.31 -9.96 18.17
C ILE A 363 17.19 -10.81 19.06
N SER A 364 17.98 -10.17 19.93
CA SER A 364 18.90 -10.86 20.87
C SER A 364 18.35 -10.94 22.30
N ASN A 365 17.43 -10.05 22.67
CA ASN A 365 16.83 -9.99 23.99
C ASN A 365 15.30 -9.81 23.88
N PRO A 366 14.50 -10.88 24.11
CA PRO A 366 13.06 -10.80 24.05
C PRO A 366 12.42 -9.99 25.20
N GLY A 367 13.19 -9.67 26.25
CA GLY A 367 12.78 -8.78 27.33
C GLY A 367 13.00 -7.30 27.06
N ALA A 368 13.68 -6.94 25.96
CA ALA A 368 13.98 -5.57 25.60
C ALA A 368 13.06 -5.10 24.45
N GLY A 369 12.18 -4.18 24.74
CA GLY A 369 11.29 -3.56 23.76
C GLY A 369 11.40 -2.05 23.76
N SER A 370 10.88 -1.45 22.69
CA SER A 370 10.76 -0.02 22.53
C SER A 370 9.42 0.35 21.94
N VAL A 371 9.04 1.60 22.12
CA VAL A 371 7.80 2.16 21.59
C VAL A 371 8.14 3.41 20.78
N SER A 372 7.62 3.49 19.55
CA SER A 372 7.60 4.73 18.81
C SER A 372 6.17 5.24 18.71
N GLU A 373 6.01 6.56 18.85
CA GLU A 373 4.72 7.25 18.75
C GLU A 373 4.75 8.25 17.62
N LEU A 374 3.83 8.08 16.68
CA LEU A 374 3.58 9.04 15.60
C LEU A 374 2.22 9.70 15.79
N ARG A 375 2.18 11.01 15.66
CA ARG A 375 0.94 11.80 15.66
C ARG A 375 0.92 12.66 14.39
N SER A 376 -0.22 12.68 13.72
CA SER A 376 -0.44 13.47 12.51
C SER A 376 -1.78 14.20 12.63
N LEU A 377 -1.76 15.50 12.47
CA LEU A 377 -2.95 16.35 12.29
C LEU A 377 -2.97 16.79 10.82
N ASN A 378 -4.11 16.61 10.16
CA ASN A 378 -4.32 17.07 8.79
C ASN A 378 -5.59 17.92 8.72
N ILE A 379 -5.48 19.10 8.13
CA ILE A 379 -6.60 19.98 7.81
C ILE A 379 -6.56 20.22 6.32
N SER A 380 -7.64 19.89 5.62
CA SER A 380 -7.72 20.08 4.17
C SER A 380 -9.05 20.65 3.75
N GLY A 381 -9.02 21.55 2.78
CA GLY A 381 -10.20 22.16 2.20
C GLY A 381 -10.12 22.22 0.69
N GLU A 382 -11.25 22.02 0.02
CA GLU A 382 -11.39 22.08 -1.43
C GLU A 382 -12.72 22.76 -1.76
N TYR A 383 -12.69 23.69 -2.71
CA TYR A 383 -13.86 24.38 -3.24
C TYR A 383 -13.85 24.33 -4.77
N ASN A 384 -14.94 23.86 -5.33
CA ASN A 384 -15.15 23.76 -6.77
C ASN A 384 -16.17 24.81 -7.20
N THR A 385 -15.86 25.53 -8.27
CA THR A 385 -16.77 26.55 -8.83
C THR A 385 -16.71 26.56 -10.35
N PRO A 386 -17.85 26.48 -11.04
CA PRO A 386 -17.90 26.70 -12.47
C PRO A 386 -17.68 28.19 -12.76
N LEU A 387 -16.86 28.44 -13.76
CA LEU A 387 -16.55 29.78 -14.28
C LEU A 387 -16.72 29.75 -15.80
N GLN A 388 -17.01 30.91 -16.34
CA GLN A 388 -16.92 31.15 -17.78
C GLN A 388 -15.75 32.10 -18.02
N ILE A 389 -14.70 31.62 -18.69
CA ILE A 389 -13.52 32.40 -19.06
C ILE A 389 -13.49 32.51 -20.56
N ALA A 390 -13.66 33.74 -21.09
CA ALA A 390 -14.02 33.98 -22.49
C ALA A 390 -15.28 33.14 -22.84
N ASP A 391 -15.21 32.27 -23.84
CA ASP A 391 -16.33 31.42 -24.31
C ASP A 391 -16.21 29.99 -23.76
N LYS A 392 -15.29 29.73 -22.82
CA LYS A 392 -15.01 28.36 -22.33
C LYS A 392 -15.60 28.12 -20.96
N HIS A 393 -16.22 26.96 -20.82
CA HIS A 393 -16.63 26.47 -19.51
C HIS A 393 -15.42 25.90 -18.77
N VAL A 394 -15.21 26.39 -17.56
CA VAL A 394 -14.12 25.98 -16.68
C VAL A 394 -14.72 25.58 -15.33
N LEU A 395 -14.50 24.36 -14.88
CA LEU A 395 -14.73 24.03 -13.49
C LEU A 395 -13.41 24.20 -12.73
N MET A 396 -13.31 25.29 -11.98
CA MET A 396 -12.12 25.60 -11.20
C MET A 396 -12.20 24.95 -9.81
N THR A 397 -11.11 24.37 -9.38
CA THR A 397 -10.89 23.84 -8.04
C THR A 397 -9.80 24.63 -7.36
N VAL A 398 -10.07 25.17 -6.17
CA VAL A 398 -9.05 25.73 -5.28
C VAL A 398 -9.04 24.94 -3.98
N GLY A 399 -7.86 24.74 -3.41
CA GLY A 399 -7.78 24.00 -2.17
C GLY A 399 -6.53 24.32 -1.36
N PHE A 400 -6.57 23.86 -0.12
CA PHE A 400 -5.45 24.00 0.82
C PHE A 400 -5.31 22.72 1.65
N GLU A 401 -4.11 22.52 2.18
CA GLU A 401 -3.79 21.44 3.11
C GLU A 401 -2.80 21.95 4.15
N HIS A 402 -3.02 21.59 5.41
CA HIS A 402 -2.05 21.77 6.49
C HIS A 402 -1.86 20.45 7.20
N ARG A 403 -0.61 19.99 7.31
CA ARG A 403 -0.23 18.77 8.01
C ARG A 403 0.83 19.06 9.05
N ASP A 404 0.59 18.66 10.30
CA ASP A 404 1.55 18.70 11.41
C ASP A 404 1.84 17.27 11.87
N GLN A 405 3.09 16.84 11.82
CA GLN A 405 3.52 15.50 12.20
C GLN A 405 4.58 15.56 13.29
N SER A 406 4.45 14.66 14.27
CA SER A 406 5.41 14.49 15.35
C SER A 406 5.67 13.00 15.57
N LEU A 407 6.93 12.61 15.52
CA LEU A 407 7.43 11.27 15.83
C LEU A 407 8.27 11.32 17.09
N ASP A 408 8.05 10.38 18.00
CA ASP A 408 8.88 10.14 19.17
C ASP A 408 9.38 8.69 19.12
N ASP A 409 10.68 8.47 18.92
CA ASP A 409 11.31 7.14 18.88
C ASP A 409 12.65 7.18 19.61
N ASP A 410 12.58 6.84 20.89
CA ASP A 410 13.72 6.86 21.79
C ASP A 410 14.84 5.88 21.36
N TYR A 411 14.45 4.71 20.88
CA TYR A 411 15.41 3.68 20.47
C TYR A 411 16.21 4.06 19.22
N ALA A 412 15.56 4.65 18.21
CA ALA A 412 16.24 5.05 16.98
C ALA A 412 17.17 6.26 17.15
N THR A 413 17.01 7.04 18.23
CA THR A 413 17.86 8.20 18.53
C THR A 413 18.90 7.92 19.59
N ARG A 414 18.74 6.87 20.39
CA ARG A 414 19.65 6.49 21.48
C ARG A 414 20.41 5.21 21.22
N SER A 415 20.53 4.71 20.02
CA SER A 415 21.19 3.41 19.78
C SER A 415 22.66 3.37 20.26
N GLY A 416 22.82 3.70 21.53
CA GLY A 416 24.04 3.61 22.29
C GLY A 416 24.64 4.91 22.73
N GLN A 417 24.56 6.04 22.02
CA GLN A 417 25.14 7.32 22.49
C GLN A 417 24.85 8.47 21.51
N SER A 418 24.30 9.56 22.03
CA SER A 418 24.15 10.80 21.30
C SER A 418 25.51 11.47 21.08
N ILE A 419 25.87 11.78 19.86
CA ILE A 419 27.12 12.44 19.52
C ILE A 419 27.17 13.88 20.05
N ASN A 420 26.02 14.52 20.16
CA ASN A 420 25.92 15.93 20.54
C ASN A 420 25.39 16.14 21.96
N ASN A 421 25.38 15.12 22.83
CA ASN A 421 24.69 15.16 24.12
C ASN A 421 23.19 15.55 24.03
N ASN A 422 22.65 15.61 22.84
CA ASN A 422 21.23 15.88 22.61
C ASN A 422 20.46 14.57 22.66
N THR A 423 19.62 14.42 23.68
CA THR A 423 18.83 13.22 23.94
C THR A 423 17.40 13.36 23.43
N ASP A 424 17.09 14.36 22.57
CA ASP A 424 15.74 14.58 22.07
C ASP A 424 15.39 13.47 21.05
N SER A 425 14.44 12.63 21.46
CA SER A 425 13.87 11.54 20.64
C SER A 425 12.83 12.02 19.63
N LYS A 426 12.48 13.32 19.68
CA LYS A 426 11.37 13.88 18.92
C LYS A 426 11.81 14.46 17.59
N SER A 427 11.01 14.17 16.57
CA SER A 427 11.12 14.77 15.25
C SER A 427 9.77 15.37 14.86
N LYS A 428 9.79 16.59 14.29
CA LYS A 428 8.57 17.30 13.86
C LYS A 428 8.74 17.82 12.45
N ALA A 429 7.65 17.78 11.70
CA ALA A 429 7.56 18.40 10.38
C ALA A 429 6.17 19.00 10.18
N ARG A 430 6.12 20.19 9.59
CA ARG A 430 4.88 20.85 9.16
C ARG A 430 4.92 21.12 7.67
N THR A 431 3.81 20.85 7.01
CA THR A 431 3.63 21.17 5.59
C THR A 431 2.36 21.97 5.46
N THR A 432 2.43 23.12 4.78
CA THR A 432 1.25 23.89 4.38
C THR A 432 1.25 24.00 2.87
N ALA A 433 0.12 23.72 2.25
CA ALA A 433 -0.01 23.72 0.80
C ALA A 433 -1.24 24.48 0.35
N ALA A 434 -1.15 25.05 -0.85
CA ALA A 434 -2.28 25.57 -1.59
C ALA A 434 -2.22 25.08 -3.04
N PHE A 435 -3.36 24.83 -3.66
CA PHE A 435 -3.41 24.39 -5.04
C PHE A 435 -4.59 25.00 -5.80
N VAL A 436 -4.40 25.13 -7.09
CA VAL A 436 -5.44 25.49 -8.04
C VAL A 436 -5.37 24.58 -9.24
N GLU A 437 -6.54 24.15 -9.71
CA GLU A 437 -6.70 23.30 -10.88
C GLU A 437 -7.92 23.76 -11.66
N GLY A 438 -7.90 23.59 -12.98
CA GLY A 438 -9.04 23.89 -13.83
C GLY A 438 -9.34 22.73 -14.75
N ASN A 439 -10.59 22.30 -14.84
CA ASN A 439 -11.03 21.41 -15.91
C ASN A 439 -11.69 22.26 -16.99
N ILE A 440 -11.07 22.33 -18.17
CA ILE A 440 -11.39 23.30 -19.23
C ILE A 440 -11.79 22.54 -20.48
N GLU A 441 -13.01 22.72 -20.94
CA GLU A 441 -13.43 22.29 -22.28
C GLU A 441 -12.96 23.30 -23.33
N LEU A 442 -11.82 23.02 -23.96
CA LEU A 442 -11.30 23.88 -25.04
C LEU A 442 -12.13 23.74 -26.31
N THR A 443 -12.58 22.51 -26.62
CA THR A 443 -13.53 22.17 -27.67
C THR A 443 -14.40 21.02 -27.18
N GLU A 444 -15.47 20.68 -27.91
CA GLU A 444 -16.29 19.49 -27.61
C GLU A 444 -15.46 18.20 -27.54
N ALA A 445 -14.34 18.12 -28.26
CA ALA A 445 -13.48 16.95 -28.33
C ALA A 445 -12.27 17.06 -27.38
N LEU A 446 -11.86 18.27 -26.93
CA LEU A 446 -10.62 18.48 -26.17
C LEU A 446 -10.88 19.09 -24.82
N THR A 447 -10.59 18.33 -23.79
CA THR A 447 -10.56 18.79 -22.39
C THR A 447 -9.12 18.83 -21.91
N VAL A 448 -8.72 19.93 -21.25
CA VAL A 448 -7.42 20.06 -20.60
C VAL A 448 -7.59 20.38 -19.12
N THR A 449 -6.70 19.84 -18.30
CA THR A 449 -6.71 20.03 -16.84
C THR A 449 -5.34 20.52 -16.37
N PRO A 450 -5.04 21.83 -16.50
CA PRO A 450 -3.89 22.43 -15.86
C PRO A 450 -4.07 22.47 -14.35
N GLY A 451 -2.97 22.36 -13.63
CA GLY A 451 -2.94 22.48 -12.18
C GLY A 451 -1.58 22.92 -11.67
N VAL A 452 -1.57 23.56 -10.52
CA VAL A 452 -0.35 23.88 -9.79
C VAL A 452 -0.61 23.75 -8.31
N ARG A 453 0.34 23.11 -7.62
CA ARG A 453 0.37 23.01 -6.16
C ARG A 453 1.65 23.64 -5.65
N PHE A 454 1.53 24.46 -4.62
CA PHE A 454 2.62 25.03 -3.83
C PHE A 454 2.62 24.38 -2.45
N ASP A 455 3.78 23.91 -1.98
CA ASP A 455 3.99 23.34 -0.66
C ASP A 455 5.11 24.11 0.05
N HIS A 456 4.86 24.53 1.28
CA HIS A 456 5.87 25.04 2.21
C HIS A 456 6.08 24.03 3.34
N HIS A 457 7.31 23.55 3.47
CA HIS A 457 7.67 22.53 4.46
C HIS A 457 8.68 23.08 5.45
N SER A 458 8.45 22.85 6.75
CA SER A 458 9.26 23.41 7.84
C SER A 458 10.75 23.02 7.83
N LYS A 459 11.16 22.02 7.04
CA LYS A 459 12.55 21.57 6.97
C LYS A 459 13.25 22.01 5.69
N PHE A 460 12.65 21.83 4.52
CA PHE A 460 13.31 22.12 3.24
C PHE A 460 12.76 23.37 2.51
N GLY A 461 11.77 24.08 3.09
CA GLY A 461 11.18 25.26 2.46
C GLY A 461 10.19 24.92 1.35
N ASP A 462 10.31 25.58 0.22
CA ASP A 462 9.28 25.64 -0.82
C ASP A 462 9.44 24.61 -1.93
N ASN A 463 8.30 24.09 -2.39
CA ASN A 463 8.23 23.22 -3.56
C ASN A 463 7.00 23.55 -4.42
N TRP A 464 7.19 23.58 -5.73
CA TRP A 464 6.13 23.77 -6.73
C TRP A 464 5.93 22.48 -7.51
N SER A 465 4.68 22.09 -7.69
CA SER A 465 4.26 20.88 -8.43
C SER A 465 3.24 21.24 -9.52
N PRO A 466 3.69 21.74 -10.70
CA PRO A 466 2.82 21.95 -11.84
C PRO A 466 2.40 20.64 -12.48
N SER A 467 1.20 20.62 -13.06
CA SER A 467 0.63 19.49 -13.80
C SER A 467 -0.21 19.97 -14.98
N LEU A 468 -0.24 19.15 -16.02
CA LEU A 468 -1.13 19.32 -17.16
C LEU A 468 -1.59 17.94 -17.62
N ASN A 469 -2.89 17.70 -17.59
CA ASN A 469 -3.51 16.52 -18.20
C ASN A 469 -4.39 16.98 -19.37
N ALA A 470 -4.55 16.11 -20.36
CA ALA A 470 -5.40 16.35 -21.51
C ALA A 470 -6.10 15.06 -21.96
N SER A 471 -7.32 15.22 -22.45
CA SER A 471 -8.12 14.15 -23.04
C SER A 471 -8.72 14.67 -24.34
N TYR A 472 -8.48 13.96 -25.44
CA TYR A 472 -8.95 14.29 -26.77
C TYR A 472 -9.74 13.13 -27.36
N PHE A 473 -11.02 13.34 -27.60
CA PHE A 473 -11.90 12.39 -28.31
C PHE A 473 -11.59 12.42 -29.80
N ILE A 474 -10.89 11.38 -30.29
CA ILE A 474 -10.62 11.22 -31.72
C ILE A 474 -11.91 10.80 -32.44
N THR A 475 -12.69 9.93 -31.80
CA THR A 475 -14.04 9.52 -32.16
C THR A 475 -14.84 9.33 -30.86
N ASP A 476 -16.14 9.02 -30.96
CA ASP A 476 -16.98 8.72 -29.79
C ASP A 476 -16.46 7.55 -28.98
N ASN A 477 -15.69 6.64 -29.59
CA ASN A 477 -15.19 5.43 -28.95
C ASN A 477 -13.66 5.45 -28.70
N ILE A 478 -12.92 6.38 -29.27
CA ILE A 478 -11.46 6.44 -29.18
C ILE A 478 -11.04 7.75 -28.55
N THR A 479 -10.32 7.67 -27.46
CA THR A 479 -9.80 8.83 -26.72
C THR A 479 -8.29 8.76 -26.65
N LEU A 480 -7.61 9.82 -27.06
CA LEU A 480 -6.19 10.06 -26.79
C LEU A 480 -6.09 10.80 -25.47
N LYS A 481 -5.27 10.28 -24.55
CA LYS A 481 -5.06 10.87 -23.22
C LYS A 481 -3.57 11.08 -23.00
N GLY A 482 -3.21 12.13 -22.28
CA GLY A 482 -1.82 12.40 -21.96
C GLY A 482 -1.67 13.29 -20.75
N GLY A 483 -0.49 13.29 -20.16
CA GLY A 483 -0.21 14.15 -19.02
C GLY A 483 1.29 14.30 -18.74
N ILE A 484 1.60 15.42 -18.11
CA ILE A 484 2.91 15.70 -17.55
C ILE A 484 2.74 16.38 -16.21
N ALA A 485 3.49 15.93 -15.18
CA ALA A 485 3.49 16.57 -13.88
C ALA A 485 4.80 16.42 -13.15
N ARG A 486 5.08 17.37 -12.29
CA ARG A 486 6.14 17.29 -11.29
C ARG A 486 5.54 16.82 -9.96
N ALA A 487 6.06 15.75 -9.43
CA ALA A 487 5.74 15.23 -8.10
C ALA A 487 6.97 15.28 -7.21
N PHE A 488 6.77 15.22 -5.88
CA PHE A 488 7.86 15.23 -4.92
C PHE A 488 7.59 14.30 -3.73
N LYS A 489 8.66 13.98 -2.99
CA LYS A 489 8.61 13.33 -1.69
C LYS A 489 9.49 14.08 -0.71
N ALA A 490 8.91 14.51 0.40
CA ALA A 490 9.64 15.12 1.52
C ALA A 490 10.59 14.11 2.18
N PRO A 491 11.72 14.55 2.74
CA PRO A 491 12.47 13.74 3.68
C PRO A 491 11.56 13.30 4.83
N ASN A 492 11.64 12.03 5.23
CA ASN A 492 10.85 11.55 6.35
C ASN A 492 11.43 12.01 7.70
N LEU A 493 10.65 11.78 8.78
CA LEU A 493 11.01 12.26 10.12
C LEU A 493 12.29 11.61 10.69
N TYR A 494 12.68 10.43 10.23
CA TYR A 494 13.96 9.81 10.59
C TYR A 494 15.12 10.42 9.80
N GLN A 495 14.97 10.54 8.48
CA GLN A 495 16.02 11.08 7.61
C GLN A 495 16.36 12.54 7.93
N SER A 496 15.36 13.33 8.32
CA SER A 496 15.52 14.75 8.64
C SER A 496 15.80 15.06 10.12
N ASN A 497 15.96 14.05 10.97
CA ASN A 497 16.29 14.23 12.39
C ASN A 497 17.79 14.07 12.62
N PRO A 498 18.55 15.14 12.96
CA PRO A 498 19.99 15.05 13.22
C PRO A 498 20.34 14.08 14.36
N ASN A 499 19.41 13.81 15.26
CA ASN A 499 19.59 12.86 16.38
C ASN A 499 19.33 11.42 15.98
N TYR A 500 18.80 11.16 14.78
CA TYR A 500 18.65 9.80 14.27
C TYR A 500 20.00 9.14 14.10
N LEU A 501 20.14 7.93 14.64
CA LEU A 501 21.38 7.21 14.63
C LEU A 501 21.14 5.77 14.18
N TYR A 502 21.76 5.40 13.07
CA TYR A 502 21.71 4.06 12.54
C TYR A 502 23.11 3.48 12.45
N GLN A 503 23.44 2.50 13.28
CA GLN A 503 24.74 1.86 13.26
C GLN A 503 24.84 0.89 12.10
N THR A 504 25.95 0.93 11.36
CA THR A 504 26.29 -0.09 10.36
C THR A 504 27.63 -0.74 10.75
N ARG A 505 27.85 -1.97 10.32
CA ARG A 505 29.10 -2.69 10.54
C ARG A 505 29.58 -3.35 9.26
N GLY A 506 30.89 -3.30 9.01
CA GLY A 506 31.51 -3.99 7.89
C GLY A 506 30.96 -3.54 6.53
N ASN A 507 30.00 -4.27 5.99
CA ASN A 507 29.45 -4.00 4.65
C ASN A 507 28.69 -2.68 4.51
N GLY A 508 28.35 -2.02 5.61
CA GLY A 508 27.66 -0.74 5.64
C GLY A 508 28.56 0.46 5.84
N CYS A 509 29.85 0.30 6.02
CA CYS A 509 30.79 1.42 6.13
C CYS A 509 31.20 1.95 4.76
N PRO A 510 31.37 3.29 4.60
CA PRO A 510 31.82 3.90 3.38
C PRO A 510 33.26 3.51 3.04
N TYR A 511 33.65 3.75 1.80
CA TYR A 511 35.07 3.67 1.39
C TYR A 511 35.80 5.00 1.72
N ASP A 512 37.02 4.89 2.18
CA ASP A 512 37.87 6.03 2.32
C ASP A 512 38.21 6.57 0.92
N PRO A 513 37.88 7.83 0.60
CA PRO A 513 38.08 8.37 -0.74
C PRO A 513 39.56 8.53 -1.14
N VAL A 514 40.46 8.57 -0.15
CA VAL A 514 41.92 8.73 -0.39
C VAL A 514 42.59 7.37 -0.61
N THR A 515 42.23 6.39 0.22
CA THR A 515 42.89 5.06 0.18
C THR A 515 42.14 4.06 -0.68
N GLY A 516 40.86 4.32 -1.04
CA GLY A 516 39.96 3.39 -1.73
C GLY A 516 39.64 2.15 -0.89
N GLN A 517 40.03 2.12 0.37
CA GLN A 517 39.76 1.02 1.29
C GLN A 517 38.49 1.28 2.10
N ARG A 518 37.79 0.20 2.47
CA ARG A 518 36.64 0.30 3.35
C ARG A 518 37.10 0.76 4.74
N VAL A 519 36.39 1.73 5.31
CA VAL A 519 36.62 2.16 6.69
C VAL A 519 36.29 0.99 7.63
N SER A 520 37.24 0.64 8.50
CA SER A 520 37.12 -0.42 9.49
C SER A 520 36.35 0.10 10.73
N GLY A 521 35.65 -0.81 11.40
CA GLY A 521 34.92 -0.52 12.65
C GLY A 521 33.43 -0.26 12.47
N PRO A 522 32.74 0.16 13.54
CA PRO A 522 31.36 0.60 13.45
C PRO A 522 31.28 1.95 12.74
N CYS A 523 30.34 2.08 11.80
CA CYS A 523 30.00 3.33 11.15
C CYS A 523 28.57 3.70 11.53
N TYR A 524 28.24 4.99 11.44
CA TYR A 524 26.94 5.50 11.85
C TYR A 524 26.35 6.41 10.80
N ILE A 525 25.08 6.17 10.44
CA ILE A 525 24.30 7.06 9.58
C ILE A 525 23.50 8.01 10.47
N PHE A 526 23.65 9.29 10.22
CA PHE A 526 22.90 10.34 10.90
C PHE A 526 21.78 10.87 10.03
N GLY A 527 20.74 11.35 10.66
CA GLY A 527 19.79 12.22 9.99
C GLY A 527 20.46 13.52 9.55
N ASN A 528 19.87 14.15 8.55
CA ASN A 528 20.35 15.39 7.96
C ASN A 528 19.19 16.37 7.79
N ASP A 529 19.20 17.49 8.48
CA ASP A 529 18.17 18.51 8.43
C ASP A 529 18.27 19.42 7.20
N ASN A 530 19.35 19.31 6.41
CA ASN A 530 19.55 20.04 5.16
C ASN A 530 19.09 19.29 3.91
N LEU A 531 18.32 18.23 4.06
CA LEU A 531 17.82 17.45 2.93
C LEU A 531 16.79 18.22 2.11
N SER A 532 16.97 18.19 0.80
CA SER A 532 15.97 18.63 -0.19
C SER A 532 14.95 17.53 -0.50
N PRO A 533 13.77 17.87 -1.02
CA PRO A 533 12.82 16.85 -1.44
C PRO A 533 13.31 16.06 -2.65
N GLU A 534 12.97 14.78 -2.68
CA GLU A 534 13.08 13.95 -3.88
C GLU A 534 12.05 14.45 -4.92
N ARG A 535 12.38 14.39 -6.21
CA ARG A 535 11.53 14.92 -7.29
C ARG A 535 11.38 13.93 -8.42
N SER A 536 10.19 13.90 -9.03
CA SER A 536 9.92 13.12 -10.24
C SER A 536 9.19 13.97 -11.26
N ILE A 537 9.59 13.90 -12.53
CA ILE A 537 8.81 14.40 -13.66
C ILE A 537 8.15 13.19 -14.32
N ASN A 538 6.84 13.10 -14.16
CA ASN A 538 6.02 12.01 -14.64
C ASN A 538 5.35 12.42 -15.96
N LYS A 539 5.50 11.60 -16.98
CA LYS A 539 4.96 11.81 -18.33
C LYS A 539 4.24 10.56 -18.77
N GLU A 540 3.09 10.73 -19.40
CA GLU A 540 2.37 9.61 -20.00
C GLU A 540 1.57 10.04 -21.23
N ILE A 541 1.38 9.07 -22.12
CA ILE A 541 0.49 9.18 -23.27
C ILE A 541 -0.15 7.82 -23.52
N GLY A 542 -1.44 7.80 -23.80
CA GLY A 542 -2.18 6.56 -24.03
C GLY A 542 -3.40 6.74 -24.90
N LEU A 543 -3.82 5.63 -25.48
CA LEU A 543 -5.08 5.50 -26.20
C LEU A 543 -6.04 4.66 -25.39
N ALA A 544 -7.30 5.04 -25.36
CA ALA A 544 -8.40 4.28 -24.79
C ALA A 544 -9.49 4.08 -25.83
N TYR A 545 -10.07 2.89 -25.82
CA TYR A 545 -11.22 2.50 -26.64
C TYR A 545 -12.30 1.92 -25.74
N ASP A 546 -13.52 2.35 -25.92
CA ASP A 546 -14.69 1.84 -25.19
C ASP A 546 -15.89 1.76 -26.14
N ASN A 547 -16.46 0.56 -26.33
CA ASN A 547 -17.65 0.37 -27.12
C ASN A 547 -18.26 -1.02 -26.90
N ALA A 548 -19.55 -1.08 -26.62
CA ALA A 548 -20.34 -2.32 -26.56
C ALA A 548 -19.68 -3.42 -25.71
N GLY A 549 -19.19 -3.04 -24.50
CA GLY A 549 -18.54 -3.94 -23.56
C GLY A 549 -17.05 -4.23 -23.84
N TRP A 550 -16.53 -3.83 -25.01
CA TRP A 550 -15.09 -3.77 -25.25
C TRP A 550 -14.50 -2.55 -24.55
N ALA A 551 -13.49 -2.75 -23.73
CA ALA A 551 -12.70 -1.68 -23.18
C ALA A 551 -11.22 -2.01 -23.36
N ALA A 552 -10.47 -1.12 -24.00
CA ALA A 552 -9.04 -1.29 -24.22
C ALA A 552 -8.29 -0.01 -23.90
N GLY A 553 -7.13 -0.14 -23.29
CA GLY A 553 -6.24 0.98 -23.03
C GLY A 553 -4.78 0.55 -23.17
N LEU A 554 -3.96 1.42 -23.73
CA LEU A 554 -2.51 1.23 -23.79
C LEU A 554 -1.84 2.58 -23.51
N THR A 555 -0.99 2.61 -22.49
CA THR A 555 -0.29 3.81 -22.02
C THR A 555 1.21 3.57 -22.01
N TYR A 556 1.96 4.44 -22.65
CA TYR A 556 3.40 4.60 -22.43
C TYR A 556 3.62 5.61 -21.31
N PHE A 557 4.50 5.29 -20.36
CA PHE A 557 4.89 6.18 -19.29
C PHE A 557 6.39 6.31 -19.16
N GLN A 558 6.83 7.49 -18.69
CA GLN A 558 8.21 7.76 -18.29
C GLN A 558 8.23 8.62 -17.04
N ASN A 559 8.98 8.18 -16.03
CA ASN A 559 9.27 8.92 -14.80
C ASN A 559 10.78 9.21 -14.75
N ASP A 560 11.13 10.50 -14.73
CA ASP A 560 12.49 10.97 -14.54
C ASP A 560 12.64 11.41 -13.08
N TYR A 561 13.37 10.61 -12.30
CA TYR A 561 13.53 10.77 -10.86
C TYR A 561 14.87 11.40 -10.51
N SER A 562 14.90 12.32 -9.57
CA SER A 562 16.10 13.08 -9.17
C SER A 562 16.09 13.39 -7.67
N ASN A 563 17.26 13.71 -7.14
CA ASN A 563 17.49 14.03 -5.73
C ASN A 563 17.05 12.90 -4.77
N LYS A 564 17.20 11.63 -5.18
CA LYS A 564 16.88 10.50 -4.29
C LYS A 564 17.69 10.61 -3.02
N ILE A 565 17.04 10.45 -1.87
CA ILE A 565 17.72 10.44 -0.57
C ILE A 565 18.28 9.05 -0.34
N VAL A 566 19.59 9.00 -0.19
CA VAL A 566 20.37 7.78 0.04
C VAL A 566 21.33 7.99 1.20
N ALA A 567 21.78 6.90 1.83
CA ALA A 567 22.90 6.99 2.76
C ALA A 567 24.17 7.29 1.96
N ASP A 568 24.90 8.34 2.33
CA ASP A 568 26.16 8.68 1.68
C ASP A 568 27.19 7.59 1.97
N MET A 569 27.65 6.94 0.92
CA MET A 569 28.56 5.81 1.03
C MET A 569 29.97 6.11 0.50
N GLY A 570 30.31 7.36 0.24
CA GLY A 570 31.65 7.67 -0.24
C GLY A 570 31.86 8.99 -0.95
N ASP A 571 30.93 9.92 -0.91
CA ASP A 571 31.16 11.27 -1.43
C ASP A 571 31.57 12.22 -0.28
N GLN A 572 32.64 12.82 -0.43
CA GLN A 572 33.50 13.86 0.18
C GLN A 572 32.98 14.73 1.35
N THR A 573 31.79 14.54 1.86
CA THR A 573 31.20 15.32 2.97
C THR A 573 31.12 14.54 4.28
N ILE A 574 32.00 13.55 4.47
CA ILE A 574 32.05 12.84 5.75
C ILE A 574 32.48 13.85 6.81
N PRO A 575 31.64 14.14 7.80
CA PRO A 575 32.04 14.98 8.93
C PRO A 575 33.31 14.44 9.58
N ASP A 576 34.06 15.29 10.20
CA ASP A 576 35.25 14.90 10.94
C ASP A 576 34.93 13.74 11.87
N ALA A 577 35.93 12.85 12.07
CA ALA A 577 35.76 11.72 12.96
C ALA A 577 35.32 12.19 14.36
N VAL A 578 34.33 11.51 14.92
CA VAL A 578 33.75 11.82 16.24
C VAL A 578 33.93 10.66 17.20
N TYR A 579 33.96 10.94 18.49
CA TYR A 579 34.03 9.90 19.52
C TYR A 579 32.64 9.44 19.92
N ILE A 580 32.37 8.13 19.78
CA ILE A 580 31.16 7.49 20.28
C ILE A 580 31.59 6.33 21.17
N GLY A 581 31.19 6.36 22.46
CA GLY A 581 31.56 5.30 23.41
C GLY A 581 33.06 5.12 23.60
N GLY A 582 33.84 6.19 23.51
CA GLY A 582 35.29 6.14 23.61
C GLY A 582 36.01 5.66 22.34
N SER A 583 35.28 5.30 21.29
CA SER A 583 35.84 4.91 19.99
C SER A 583 35.71 6.04 18.97
N LEU A 584 36.82 6.32 18.24
CA LEU A 584 36.78 7.24 17.11
C LEU A 584 36.04 6.59 15.95
N VAL A 585 34.95 7.19 15.48
CA VAL A 585 34.13 6.69 14.38
C VAL A 585 33.94 7.77 13.33
N ARG A 586 33.74 7.36 12.08
CA ARG A 586 33.38 8.27 10.99
C ARG A 586 31.88 8.19 10.79
N PRO A 587 31.14 9.26 11.09
CA PRO A 587 29.72 9.35 10.75
C PRO A 587 29.54 9.63 9.27
N PHE A 588 28.44 9.18 8.71
CA PHE A 588 27.96 9.61 7.40
C PHE A 588 26.46 9.94 7.51
N GLN A 589 25.93 10.64 6.53
CA GLN A 589 24.59 11.20 6.60
C GLN A 589 23.74 10.75 5.44
N TRP A 590 22.43 10.94 5.57
CA TRP A 590 21.53 10.94 4.44
C TRP A 590 21.84 12.15 3.55
N VAL A 591 21.92 11.94 2.24
CA VAL A 591 22.20 12.96 1.24
C VAL A 591 21.25 12.88 0.05
N ASN A 592 21.03 13.98 -0.63
CA ASN A 592 20.35 14.00 -1.90
C ASN A 592 21.33 13.65 -3.03
N SER A 593 21.36 12.41 -3.41
CA SER A 593 22.12 11.90 -4.53
C SER A 593 21.17 11.00 -5.33
N GLY A 594 21.51 10.76 -6.56
CA GLY A 594 20.80 9.77 -7.33
C GLY A 594 19.76 10.33 -8.28
N LYS A 595 19.87 9.82 -9.50
CA LYS A 595 18.88 9.99 -10.58
C LYS A 595 18.50 8.63 -11.08
N ALA A 596 17.22 8.48 -11.44
CA ALA A 596 16.71 7.24 -12.02
C ALA A 596 15.83 7.53 -13.22
N VAL A 597 15.69 6.56 -14.09
CA VAL A 597 14.73 6.59 -15.19
C VAL A 597 13.92 5.31 -15.18
N ILE A 598 12.62 5.48 -15.22
CA ILE A 598 11.65 4.38 -15.25
C ILE A 598 10.73 4.60 -16.43
N ARG A 599 10.63 3.59 -17.31
CA ARG A 599 9.80 3.62 -18.51
C ARG A 599 9.09 2.29 -18.69
N GLY A 600 7.87 2.34 -19.18
CA GLY A 600 7.11 1.12 -19.43
C GLY A 600 5.85 1.34 -20.23
N LEU A 601 5.15 0.24 -20.42
CA LEU A 601 3.82 0.18 -20.98
C LEU A 601 2.86 -0.38 -19.94
N GLU A 602 1.71 0.23 -19.83
CA GLU A 602 0.56 -0.26 -19.06
C GLU A 602 -0.60 -0.47 -20.02
N GLY A 603 -1.30 -1.60 -19.88
CA GLY A 603 -2.42 -1.93 -20.73
C GLY A 603 -3.56 -2.58 -19.95
N ASN A 604 -4.77 -2.33 -20.42
CA ASN A 604 -5.97 -3.07 -20.02
C ASN A 604 -6.76 -3.46 -21.25
N LEU A 605 -7.39 -4.63 -21.22
CA LEU A 605 -8.24 -5.12 -22.30
C LEU A 605 -9.36 -5.95 -21.69
N THR A 606 -10.60 -5.51 -21.89
CA THR A 606 -11.81 -6.28 -21.57
C THR A 606 -12.48 -6.69 -22.86
N ILE A 607 -12.76 -7.99 -22.98
CA ILE A 607 -13.37 -8.63 -24.14
C ILE A 607 -14.74 -9.17 -23.70
N PRO A 608 -15.87 -8.66 -24.22
CA PRO A 608 -17.17 -9.28 -24.04
C PRO A 608 -17.24 -10.56 -24.89
N ILE A 609 -17.56 -11.71 -24.28
CA ILE A 609 -17.60 -13.02 -24.95
C ILE A 609 -19.03 -13.48 -25.15
N LEU A 610 -19.87 -13.40 -24.09
CA LEU A 610 -21.26 -13.79 -24.13
C LEU A 610 -22.13 -12.78 -23.36
N GLY A 611 -23.37 -12.60 -23.82
CA GLY A 611 -24.35 -11.69 -23.25
C GLY A 611 -24.20 -10.26 -23.78
N GLU A 612 -25.13 -9.38 -23.39
CA GLU A 612 -25.08 -7.98 -23.77
C GLU A 612 -23.91 -7.31 -23.07
N ASN A 613 -23.01 -6.72 -23.86
CA ASN A 613 -21.78 -6.08 -23.39
C ASN A 613 -20.88 -6.99 -22.50
N GLY A 614 -20.98 -8.33 -22.66
CA GLY A 614 -20.17 -9.29 -21.90
C GLY A 614 -20.65 -9.53 -20.47
N ASP A 615 -21.88 -9.21 -20.14
CA ASP A 615 -22.46 -9.36 -18.81
C ASP A 615 -22.60 -10.81 -18.34
N THR A 616 -22.60 -11.77 -19.30
CA THR A 616 -22.64 -13.22 -19.04
C THR A 616 -21.24 -13.83 -18.98
N LEU A 617 -20.36 -13.50 -19.92
CA LEU A 617 -18.97 -13.97 -19.93
C LEU A 617 -18.07 -12.89 -20.50
N SER A 618 -17.07 -12.50 -19.72
CA SER A 618 -16.07 -11.51 -20.14
C SER A 618 -14.66 -11.95 -19.75
N LEU A 619 -13.67 -11.52 -20.53
CA LEU A 619 -12.25 -11.71 -20.25
C LEU A 619 -11.59 -10.36 -20.08
N SER A 620 -11.05 -10.09 -18.89
CA SER A 620 -10.31 -8.87 -18.59
C SER A 620 -8.84 -9.16 -18.41
N ASN A 621 -7.98 -8.30 -18.96
CA ASN A 621 -6.53 -8.43 -18.91
C ASN A 621 -5.90 -7.11 -18.45
N ASN A 622 -4.92 -7.16 -17.56
CA ASN A 622 -4.12 -6.04 -17.10
C ASN A 622 -2.64 -6.34 -17.33
N LEU A 623 -1.97 -5.52 -18.12
CA LEU A 623 -0.56 -5.67 -18.48
C LEU A 623 0.29 -4.57 -17.88
N THR A 624 1.43 -4.93 -17.34
CA THR A 624 2.55 -4.03 -17.06
C THR A 624 3.78 -4.57 -17.77
N TYR A 625 4.47 -3.76 -18.56
CA TYR A 625 5.74 -4.13 -19.20
C TYR A 625 6.78 -3.05 -18.93
N MET A 626 7.86 -3.42 -18.23
CA MET A 626 8.95 -2.52 -17.88
C MET A 626 10.01 -2.50 -18.98
N ILE A 627 10.16 -1.35 -19.65
CA ILE A 627 11.20 -1.13 -20.67
C ILE A 627 12.53 -0.83 -19.96
N THR A 628 12.48 0.10 -18.99
CA THR A 628 13.64 0.54 -18.22
C THR A 628 13.23 0.81 -16.78
N ASN A 629 14.03 0.35 -15.83
CA ASN A 629 13.93 0.70 -14.40
C ASN A 629 15.34 0.68 -13.84
N LYS A 630 16.02 1.85 -13.82
CA LYS A 630 17.42 1.89 -13.39
C LYS A 630 17.86 3.24 -12.81
N SER A 631 18.78 3.16 -11.87
CA SER A 631 19.63 4.29 -11.44
C SER A 631 20.55 4.71 -12.58
N LYS A 632 20.72 6.01 -12.78
CA LYS A 632 21.66 6.56 -13.77
C LYS A 632 23.11 6.56 -13.29
N GLU A 633 23.32 6.58 -11.96
CA GLU A 633 24.64 6.56 -11.36
C GLU A 633 25.27 5.17 -11.41
N THR A 634 24.52 4.17 -10.95
CA THR A 634 25.04 2.80 -10.82
C THR A 634 24.71 1.91 -12.01
N ASN A 635 23.79 2.36 -12.89
CA ASN A 635 23.22 1.55 -13.99
C ASN A 635 22.51 0.26 -13.51
N GLN A 636 22.21 0.16 -12.20
CA GLN A 636 21.53 -0.98 -11.58
C GLN A 636 20.02 -0.79 -11.57
N PRO A 637 19.22 -1.87 -11.52
CA PRO A 637 17.79 -1.75 -11.27
C PRO A 637 17.48 -0.94 -10.01
N LEU A 638 16.59 0.06 -10.13
CA LEU A 638 16.14 0.83 -8.97
C LEU A 638 15.37 -0.07 -8.00
N THR A 639 14.48 -0.91 -8.55
CA THR A 639 13.78 -1.98 -7.84
C THR A 639 13.89 -3.28 -8.62
N VAL A 640 13.98 -4.41 -7.91
CA VAL A 640 14.06 -5.75 -8.52
C VAL A 640 12.64 -6.28 -8.70
N ILE A 641 12.06 -6.03 -9.86
CA ILE A 641 10.68 -6.38 -10.23
C ILE A 641 10.63 -7.19 -11.53
N PRO A 642 9.56 -7.93 -11.79
CA PRO A 642 9.38 -8.66 -13.04
C PRO A 642 9.42 -7.73 -14.26
N ARG A 643 9.98 -8.20 -15.37
CA ARG A 643 9.99 -7.42 -16.62
C ARG A 643 8.59 -7.16 -17.16
N TYR A 644 7.66 -8.09 -16.94
CA TYR A 644 6.25 -7.90 -17.22
C TYR A 644 5.39 -8.67 -16.20
N THR A 645 4.19 -8.18 -16.01
CA THR A 645 3.11 -8.87 -15.31
C THR A 645 1.85 -8.76 -16.14
N LEU A 646 1.21 -9.91 -16.43
CA LEU A 646 -0.08 -9.97 -17.09
C LEU A 646 -1.06 -10.67 -16.16
N ASN A 647 -2.10 -9.94 -15.77
CA ASN A 647 -3.21 -10.48 -14.97
C ASN A 647 -4.43 -10.66 -15.88
N SER A 648 -4.92 -11.88 -16.02
CA SER A 648 -6.10 -12.23 -16.80
C SER A 648 -7.18 -12.76 -15.89
N THR A 649 -8.41 -12.34 -16.11
CA THR A 649 -9.59 -12.75 -15.34
C THR A 649 -10.72 -13.08 -16.29
N LEU A 650 -11.17 -14.32 -16.28
CA LEU A 650 -12.37 -14.79 -16.98
C LEU A 650 -13.52 -14.82 -15.96
N ASP A 651 -14.51 -13.99 -16.16
CA ASP A 651 -15.69 -13.84 -15.30
C ASP A 651 -16.91 -14.40 -16.01
N TRP A 652 -17.54 -15.42 -15.43
CA TRP A 652 -18.66 -16.14 -16.02
C TRP A 652 -19.86 -16.18 -15.06
N ARG A 653 -20.94 -15.50 -15.42
CA ARG A 653 -22.26 -15.67 -14.80
C ARG A 653 -22.98 -16.86 -15.46
N VAL A 654 -22.83 -18.05 -14.88
CA VAL A 654 -23.43 -19.30 -15.42
C VAL A 654 -24.93 -19.21 -15.43
N ASN A 655 -25.53 -18.67 -14.35
CA ASN A 655 -26.94 -18.37 -14.20
C ASN A 655 -27.13 -17.35 -13.06
N ASP A 656 -28.39 -17.02 -12.71
CA ASP A 656 -28.71 -16.03 -11.68
C ASP A 656 -28.19 -16.38 -10.27
N ARG A 657 -27.84 -17.64 -10.02
CA ARG A 657 -27.34 -18.09 -8.71
C ARG A 657 -25.88 -18.52 -8.71
N LEU A 658 -25.31 -18.89 -9.86
CA LEU A 658 -23.97 -19.42 -9.96
C LEU A 658 -23.09 -18.52 -10.83
N SER A 659 -22.00 -18.06 -10.27
CA SER A 659 -20.93 -17.39 -11.01
C SER A 659 -19.61 -18.12 -10.81
N MET A 660 -18.74 -18.11 -11.83
CA MET A 660 -17.42 -18.71 -11.81
C MET A 660 -16.38 -17.65 -12.20
N LEU A 661 -15.20 -17.76 -11.63
CA LEU A 661 -14.07 -16.89 -11.93
C LEU A 661 -12.83 -17.73 -12.12
N ALA A 662 -12.17 -17.59 -13.28
CA ALA A 662 -10.84 -18.13 -13.50
C ALA A 662 -9.84 -16.96 -13.60
N THR A 663 -8.68 -17.12 -12.98
CA THR A 663 -7.63 -16.09 -12.95
C THR A 663 -6.29 -16.69 -13.40
N ALA A 664 -5.49 -15.88 -14.09
CA ALA A 664 -4.12 -16.22 -14.44
C ALA A 664 -3.24 -14.99 -14.23
N THR A 665 -2.14 -15.13 -13.52
CA THR A 665 -1.10 -14.11 -13.41
C THR A 665 0.20 -14.66 -13.97
N LEU A 666 0.72 -14.02 -15.02
CA LEU A 666 1.98 -14.38 -15.66
C LEU A 666 3.03 -13.34 -15.28
N TYR A 667 4.13 -13.82 -14.72
CA TYR A 667 5.28 -13.02 -14.33
C TYR A 667 6.45 -13.27 -15.29
N GLY A 668 7.01 -12.20 -15.82
CA GLY A 668 8.24 -12.24 -16.61
C GLY A 668 9.47 -12.51 -15.74
N LYS A 669 10.61 -12.68 -16.40
CA LYS A 669 11.89 -12.81 -15.73
C LYS A 669 12.18 -11.63 -14.81
N GLN A 670 12.81 -11.90 -13.67
CA GLN A 670 13.26 -10.92 -12.71
C GLN A 670 14.77 -11.01 -12.56
N LYS A 671 15.47 -9.91 -12.85
CA LYS A 671 16.93 -9.85 -12.83
C LYS A 671 17.42 -9.27 -11.50
N PRO A 672 18.40 -9.88 -10.85
CA PRO A 672 19.05 -9.32 -9.68
C PRO A 672 19.92 -8.11 -10.06
N ARG A 673 20.44 -7.42 -9.06
CA ARG A 673 21.49 -6.44 -9.25
C ARG A 673 22.84 -7.12 -9.38
N SER A 674 23.71 -6.59 -10.25
CA SER A 674 25.09 -7.05 -10.38
C SER A 674 26.03 -6.38 -9.38
N HIS A 675 25.61 -5.26 -8.78
CA HIS A 675 26.38 -4.53 -7.76
C HIS A 675 25.47 -4.17 -6.58
N ASN A 676 26.04 -4.19 -5.40
CA ASN A 676 25.37 -3.80 -4.18
C ASN A 676 25.15 -2.28 -4.16
N LEU A 677 23.92 -1.84 -3.90
CA LEU A 677 23.61 -0.40 -3.86
C LEU A 677 24.32 0.34 -2.74
N SER A 678 24.62 -0.34 -1.65
CA SER A 678 25.16 0.31 -0.46
C SER A 678 26.66 0.58 -0.53
N ASN A 679 27.41 -0.16 -1.35
CA ASN A 679 28.88 -0.05 -1.41
C ASN A 679 29.46 -0.31 -2.79
N ASN A 680 28.59 -0.41 -3.80
CA ASN A 680 28.94 -0.69 -5.19
C ASN A 680 29.86 -1.92 -5.41
N SER A 681 29.93 -2.83 -4.42
CA SER A 681 30.67 -4.08 -4.57
C SER A 681 29.95 -5.03 -5.52
N GLU A 682 30.71 -5.80 -6.30
CA GLU A 682 30.17 -6.80 -7.20
C GLU A 682 29.42 -7.89 -6.42
N VAL A 683 28.20 -8.22 -6.86
CA VAL A 683 27.42 -9.36 -6.36
C VAL A 683 27.97 -10.63 -7.00
N LYS A 684 28.15 -11.69 -6.22
CA LYS A 684 28.73 -12.96 -6.69
C LYS A 684 27.82 -14.15 -6.37
N GLY A 685 28.08 -15.26 -7.08
CA GLY A 685 27.42 -16.53 -6.83
C GLY A 685 25.90 -16.49 -7.00
N ASP A 686 25.18 -17.08 -6.06
CA ASP A 686 23.72 -17.23 -6.10
C ASP A 686 22.96 -15.89 -6.08
N GLY A 687 23.57 -14.80 -5.60
CA GLY A 687 23.02 -13.47 -5.66
C GLY A 687 22.75 -12.96 -7.08
N LEU A 688 23.43 -13.51 -8.08
CA LEU A 688 23.23 -13.21 -9.52
C LEU A 688 22.18 -14.10 -10.19
N ARG A 689 21.57 -15.04 -9.47
CA ARG A 689 20.59 -15.96 -10.05
C ARG A 689 19.32 -15.18 -10.42
N GLU A 690 18.99 -15.21 -11.72
CA GLU A 690 17.71 -14.66 -12.20
C GLU A 690 16.53 -15.53 -11.73
N ARG A 691 15.41 -14.88 -11.46
CA ARG A 691 14.14 -15.61 -11.35
C ARG A 691 13.55 -15.78 -12.75
N GLY A 692 13.30 -17.03 -13.16
CA GLY A 692 12.63 -17.34 -14.41
C GLY A 692 11.19 -16.88 -14.45
N SER A 693 10.60 -16.81 -15.64
CA SER A 693 9.16 -16.56 -15.81
C SER A 693 8.32 -17.69 -15.20
N TYR A 694 7.17 -17.32 -14.61
CA TYR A 694 6.23 -18.30 -14.05
C TYR A 694 4.80 -17.77 -14.13
N ALA A 695 3.83 -18.68 -13.91
CA ALA A 695 2.42 -18.35 -13.92
C ALA A 695 1.72 -18.95 -12.69
N ILE A 696 0.73 -18.21 -12.19
CA ILE A 696 -0.17 -18.61 -11.10
C ILE A 696 -1.60 -18.58 -11.63
N PHE A 697 -2.32 -19.69 -11.45
CA PHE A 697 -3.71 -19.83 -11.88
C PHE A 697 -4.62 -20.01 -10.68
N GLY A 698 -5.83 -19.47 -10.74
CA GLY A 698 -6.85 -19.64 -9.71
C GLY A 698 -8.22 -19.93 -10.33
N LEU A 699 -9.07 -20.60 -9.57
CA LEU A 699 -10.44 -20.90 -9.95
C LEU A 699 -11.34 -20.74 -8.74
N SER A 700 -12.50 -20.11 -8.91
CA SER A 700 -13.51 -20.04 -7.86
C SER A 700 -14.92 -20.05 -8.41
N GLY A 701 -15.87 -20.50 -7.58
CA GLY A 701 -17.31 -20.42 -7.84
C GLY A 701 -18.03 -19.80 -6.69
N ALA A 702 -19.02 -18.94 -6.97
CA ALA A 702 -19.91 -18.37 -5.97
C ALA A 702 -21.34 -18.83 -6.25
N TYR A 703 -22.04 -19.22 -5.18
CA TYR A 703 -23.42 -19.66 -5.24
C TYR A 703 -24.29 -18.82 -4.30
N GLN A 704 -25.34 -18.22 -4.87
CA GLN A 704 -26.35 -17.48 -4.12
C GLN A 704 -27.35 -18.47 -3.52
N VAL A 705 -27.18 -18.80 -2.24
CA VAL A 705 -28.00 -19.78 -1.52
C VAL A 705 -29.41 -19.25 -1.31
N THR A 706 -29.50 -18.00 -0.81
CA THR A 706 -30.75 -17.23 -0.67
C THR A 706 -30.51 -15.82 -1.24
N LYS A 707 -31.53 -14.97 -1.27
CA LYS A 707 -31.36 -13.56 -1.68
C LYS A 707 -30.34 -12.80 -0.82
N SER A 708 -30.14 -13.26 0.42
CA SER A 708 -29.27 -12.60 1.41
C SER A 708 -28.02 -13.40 1.77
N THR A 709 -27.80 -14.60 1.21
CA THR A 709 -26.68 -15.48 1.59
C THR A 709 -25.92 -15.95 0.37
N ASN A 710 -24.64 -15.66 0.33
CA ASN A 710 -23.71 -16.08 -0.72
C ASN A 710 -22.57 -16.92 -0.15
N ILE A 711 -22.20 -17.98 -0.83
CA ILE A 711 -21.04 -18.82 -0.53
C ILE A 711 -20.11 -18.80 -1.74
N ARG A 712 -18.83 -18.55 -1.52
CA ARG A 712 -17.79 -18.70 -2.53
C ARG A 712 -16.75 -19.71 -2.07
N LEU A 713 -16.41 -20.62 -2.97
CA LEU A 713 -15.32 -21.57 -2.81
C LEU A 713 -14.29 -21.33 -3.90
N GLY A 714 -13.00 -21.46 -3.57
CA GLY A 714 -11.97 -21.25 -4.57
C GLY A 714 -10.66 -21.93 -4.24
N VAL A 715 -9.82 -22.00 -5.27
CA VAL A 715 -8.45 -22.51 -5.23
C VAL A 715 -7.53 -21.44 -5.81
N ASN A 716 -6.60 -20.96 -5.02
CA ASN A 716 -5.49 -20.13 -5.48
C ASN A 716 -4.32 -21.05 -5.85
N ASN A 717 -3.56 -20.66 -6.88
CA ASN A 717 -2.40 -21.41 -7.36
C ASN A 717 -2.75 -22.87 -7.67
N LEU A 718 -3.70 -23.07 -8.57
CA LEU A 718 -4.29 -24.35 -8.95
C LEU A 718 -3.24 -25.42 -9.32
N PHE A 719 -2.12 -25.01 -9.93
CA PHE A 719 -1.04 -25.93 -10.39
C PHE A 719 0.12 -26.04 -9.39
N ASP A 720 -0.05 -25.56 -8.16
CA ASP A 720 0.90 -25.68 -7.05
C ASP A 720 2.31 -25.14 -7.37
N LYS A 721 2.39 -24.02 -8.10
CA LYS A 721 3.67 -23.37 -8.39
C LYS A 721 4.23 -22.73 -7.13
N ARG A 722 5.31 -23.28 -6.58
CA ARG A 722 5.98 -22.79 -5.37
C ARG A 722 7.24 -22.03 -5.73
N LEU A 723 7.48 -20.93 -5.00
CA LEU A 723 8.73 -20.20 -5.05
C LEU A 723 9.26 -20.09 -3.62
N TYR A 724 10.53 -20.44 -3.47
CA TYR A 724 11.22 -20.40 -2.19
C TYR A 724 12.15 -19.20 -2.12
N ARG A 725 12.35 -18.71 -0.92
CA ARG A 725 13.32 -17.68 -0.62
C ARG A 725 14.70 -18.32 -0.45
N GLU A 726 15.67 -17.80 -1.16
CA GLU A 726 17.08 -18.13 -1.03
C GLU A 726 17.78 -17.09 -0.16
N ASP A 727 18.78 -17.50 0.60
CA ASP A 727 19.62 -16.56 1.35
C ASP A 727 20.59 -15.89 0.37
N SER A 728 20.25 -14.69 -0.04
CA SER A 728 21.12 -13.87 -0.88
C SER A 728 21.92 -12.90 -0.05
N GLY A 729 22.49 -13.21 1.05
CA GLY A 729 23.25 -12.41 2.04
C GLY A 729 23.62 -10.95 1.75
N SER A 730 23.50 -10.52 0.49
CA SER A 730 23.73 -9.15 0.00
C SER A 730 22.45 -8.34 -0.21
N GLY A 731 21.28 -8.97 -0.15
CA GLY A 731 20.00 -8.30 -0.38
C GLY A 731 19.75 -7.80 -1.80
N GLN A 732 20.53 -8.27 -2.79
CA GLN A 732 20.48 -7.80 -4.17
C GLN A 732 19.79 -8.79 -5.12
N GLY A 733 19.41 -9.96 -4.62
CA GLY A 733 18.89 -11.09 -5.40
C GLY A 733 17.47 -10.93 -5.91
N ALA A 734 17.10 -11.79 -6.85
CA ALA A 734 15.74 -11.90 -7.37
C ALA A 734 14.90 -12.96 -6.63
N ASN A 735 15.55 -13.89 -5.89
CA ASN A 735 14.91 -15.00 -5.18
C ASN A 735 14.73 -14.70 -3.69
N THR A 736 14.10 -13.59 -3.37
CA THR A 736 14.02 -13.02 -2.01
C THR A 736 12.65 -13.12 -1.36
N TYR A 737 11.67 -13.74 -2.00
CA TYR A 737 10.32 -13.91 -1.46
C TYR A 737 9.74 -15.30 -1.77
N ASN A 738 8.75 -15.68 -0.95
CA ASN A 738 7.99 -16.90 -1.12
C ASN A 738 6.71 -16.64 -1.93
N GLU A 739 6.42 -17.53 -2.90
CA GLU A 739 5.08 -17.65 -3.49
C GLU A 739 4.47 -18.94 -2.94
N PRO A 740 3.35 -18.89 -2.21
CA PRO A 740 2.75 -20.08 -1.62
C PRO A 740 2.22 -21.01 -2.70
N GLY A 741 2.26 -22.32 -2.41
CA GLY A 741 1.65 -23.35 -3.23
C GLY A 741 0.13 -23.25 -3.30
N ARG A 742 -0.52 -24.35 -3.64
CA ARG A 742 -1.99 -24.44 -3.74
C ARG A 742 -2.64 -24.13 -2.41
N GLN A 743 -3.71 -23.30 -2.46
CA GLN A 743 -4.48 -22.88 -1.30
C GLN A 743 -5.97 -22.97 -1.59
N TYR A 744 -6.73 -23.53 -0.68
CA TYR A 744 -8.19 -23.62 -0.75
C TYR A 744 -8.81 -22.54 0.14
N TYR A 745 -9.83 -21.85 -0.35
CA TYR A 745 -10.52 -20.85 0.46
C TYR A 745 -12.04 -20.98 0.34
N ALA A 746 -12.70 -20.52 1.39
CA ALA A 746 -14.16 -20.40 1.46
C ALA A 746 -14.54 -19.04 2.02
N THR A 747 -15.60 -18.44 1.48
CA THR A 747 -16.23 -17.23 2.01
C THR A 747 -17.72 -17.47 2.17
N LEU A 748 -18.26 -17.11 3.31
CA LEU A 748 -19.71 -17.05 3.58
C LEU A 748 -20.06 -15.59 3.89
N THR A 749 -20.99 -15.01 3.13
CA THR A 749 -21.51 -13.67 3.38
C THR A 749 -23.01 -13.76 3.56
N ALA A 750 -23.50 -13.24 4.69
CA ALA A 750 -24.93 -13.05 4.97
C ALA A 750 -25.20 -11.55 5.07
N SER A 751 -26.21 -11.07 4.33
CA SER A 751 -26.63 -9.66 4.28
C SER A 751 -28.13 -9.54 4.61
N PHE A 752 -28.56 -8.40 5.09
CA PHE A 752 -29.95 -8.10 5.41
C PHE A 752 -30.28 -6.63 5.18
#